data_3d7341203710da9893ae28b37c0d0feb
#
_entry.id   3d7341203710da9893ae28b37c0d0feb
#
_cell.length_a   1.000
_cell.length_b   1.000
_cell.length_c   1.000
_cell.angle_alpha   90.00
_cell.angle_beta   90.00
_cell.angle_gamma   90.00
#
_symmetry.space_group_name_H-M   'P 1'
#
loop_
_entity.id
_entity.type
_entity.pdbx_description
1 polymer ?
#
loop_
_entity_poly.entity_id
_entity_poly.type
_entity_poly.pdbx_seq_one_letter_code
_entity_poly.pdbx_strand_id
1 'polypeptide(L)'
;MSTLAALLECFNRKPDDFDLASVDFPGISSERLAESDADIWTLSRSSMFRIDDGAVYLAGVHLGDIKDFKVVADDPRYRQMTEYAADAAKEMETDPQDFDLIQKYFDARDNCNFLVLNALEIARLKKDRSGLSESLRQFKLGYMAVLQRLPDNLYEELSDHFSRETERLKEQLDASQFSELLLEQLEFFVENRQYDLATGLVDELETLAYSLDAVSMSKFRYLEGNILFNIDCGDAEDRYKSALEYLAVSDSSAENRLRAFHSLSRLGMICNKGGRFEEAEAYLYEALPYLDEVPEEQYVYFTAERAGVFNYLGYLYDGAEDYARAEECYVRALQIREKLRTYSVNVEGHYATTLGNLAFVYDSTGRFEESDRAFEDTVAIQKKLAFSNPRENLVHYAKSLYNYVYTARNRYFEESDYKYSGLGSLCDEAIGLFRRISAEAGPAEWREKLAWLLFDRGISYYTCEDEFAKAESHMKESLSIRESFIQDDKDWIEPCSNVCFRLGDMYILEEEYEKAKEYFLKSLDYRRQGSSDILVINAMRMVASSCVFIGQYDEALDLCLSALKLSYSLEDEIERQCEVILSKTDIGKVYFCMNEYLLSRMSYSEAMEICISLEQATGNEFYTDTIAICRDWIDDIDQRLSSFTHKTLS
;
A
#
# COMPACT_ATOMS: atom_id res chain seq x y z
N MET A 1 -18.60 11.99 29.14
CA MET A 1 -17.47 11.02 28.97
C MET A 1 -17.81 10.10 27.81
N SER A 2 -16.92 9.92 26.86
CA SER A 2 -17.21 9.14 25.64
C SER A 2 -17.31 7.65 25.95
N THR A 3 -17.99 6.85 25.12
CA THR A 3 -18.08 5.38 25.25
C THR A 3 -16.67 4.79 25.15
N LEU A 4 -15.83 5.36 24.28
CA LEU A 4 -14.42 5.04 24.19
C LEU A 4 -13.71 5.39 25.52
N ALA A 5 -13.98 6.55 26.13
CA ALA A 5 -13.42 6.92 27.43
C ALA A 5 -13.91 6.00 28.56
N ALA A 6 -15.17 5.58 28.57
CA ALA A 6 -15.68 4.61 29.54
C ALA A 6 -15.11 3.20 29.33
N LEU A 7 -14.90 2.78 28.09
CA LEU A 7 -14.19 1.56 27.76
C LEU A 7 -12.70 1.68 28.10
N LEU A 8 -12.06 2.81 27.77
CA LEU A 8 -10.69 3.11 28.13
C LEU A 8 -10.50 3.24 29.66
N GLU A 9 -11.48 3.74 30.41
CA GLU A 9 -11.47 3.73 31.88
C GLU A 9 -11.45 2.31 32.44
N CYS A 10 -12.08 1.35 31.76
CA CYS A 10 -11.99 -0.07 32.12
C CYS A 10 -10.64 -0.67 31.78
N PHE A 11 -9.98 -0.19 30.71
CA PHE A 11 -8.67 -0.63 30.28
C PHE A 11 -7.51 0.08 31.01
N ASN A 12 -7.74 1.24 31.65
CA ASN A 12 -6.72 2.04 32.32
C ASN A 12 -6.34 1.56 33.74
N ARG A 13 -6.82 0.40 34.19
CA ARG A 13 -6.23 -0.26 35.35
C ARG A 13 -4.82 -0.76 34.96
N LYS A 14 -3.85 -0.48 35.83
CA LYS A 14 -2.41 -0.70 35.59
C LYS A 14 -2.14 -2.03 34.87
N PRO A 15 -1.23 -2.04 33.87
CA PRO A 15 -0.90 -3.22 33.06
C PRO A 15 -0.48 -4.48 33.84
N ASP A 16 0.06 -4.30 35.05
CA ASP A 16 0.60 -5.41 35.86
C ASP A 16 -0.50 -6.26 36.55
N ASP A 17 -1.76 -5.78 36.58
CA ASP A 17 -2.87 -6.44 37.27
C ASP A 17 -3.94 -7.00 36.30
N PHE A 18 -3.67 -7.06 34.98
CA PHE A 18 -4.69 -7.29 33.97
C PHE A 18 -4.55 -8.65 33.29
N ASP A 19 -5.35 -9.61 33.72
CA ASP A 19 -5.66 -10.84 32.98
C ASP A 19 -7.04 -10.70 32.35
N LEU A 20 -7.11 -10.50 31.03
CA LEU A 20 -8.37 -10.37 30.25
C LEU A 20 -9.33 -11.54 30.46
N ALA A 21 -8.83 -12.71 30.80
CA ALA A 21 -9.64 -13.90 31.06
C ALA A 21 -10.27 -13.91 32.47
N SER A 22 -9.79 -13.06 33.37
CA SER A 22 -10.21 -13.03 34.80
C SER A 22 -11.01 -11.78 35.17
N VAL A 23 -11.24 -10.85 34.26
CA VAL A 23 -11.85 -9.56 34.56
C VAL A 23 -13.38 -9.67 34.50
N ASP A 24 -13.96 -9.74 35.68
CA ASP A 24 -15.32 -9.25 35.91
C ASP A 24 -15.27 -7.72 35.69
N PHE A 25 -15.86 -7.19 34.61
CA PHE A 25 -15.97 -5.76 34.35
C PHE A 25 -17.11 -5.16 35.18
N PRO A 26 -16.92 -4.91 36.47
CA PRO A 26 -17.96 -4.29 37.30
C PRO A 26 -18.04 -2.84 36.88
N GLY A 27 -19.00 -2.51 36.07
CA GLY A 27 -19.35 -1.12 35.87
C GLY A 27 -19.50 -0.62 34.43
N ILE A 28 -19.41 -1.45 33.38
CA ILE A 28 -20.05 -1.11 32.12
C ILE A 28 -21.46 -1.67 32.16
N SER A 29 -22.36 -0.96 32.83
CA SER A 29 -23.79 -1.25 32.71
C SER A 29 -24.29 -0.75 31.36
N SER A 30 -25.34 -1.36 30.85
CA SER A 30 -26.07 -0.83 29.69
C SER A 30 -26.44 0.65 29.83
N GLU A 31 -26.55 1.15 31.06
CA GLU A 31 -26.73 2.57 31.36
C GLU A 31 -25.49 3.40 31.04
N ARG A 32 -24.27 2.93 31.34
CA ARG A 32 -23.03 3.62 31.01
C ARG A 32 -22.72 3.59 29.53
N LEU A 33 -23.01 2.50 28.80
CA LEU A 33 -22.95 2.47 27.34
C LEU A 33 -23.94 3.45 26.71
N ALA A 34 -25.14 3.61 27.29
CA ALA A 34 -26.15 4.55 26.82
C ALA A 34 -25.86 6.00 27.22
N GLU A 35 -25.06 6.24 28.26
CA GLU A 35 -24.67 7.56 28.74
C GLU A 35 -23.36 8.09 28.18
N SER A 36 -22.60 7.26 27.44
CA SER A 36 -21.30 7.65 26.93
C SER A 36 -21.43 8.35 25.56
N ASP A 37 -20.91 9.59 25.51
CA ASP A 37 -20.73 10.33 24.28
C ASP A 37 -19.57 9.72 23.50
N ALA A 38 -19.74 9.14 22.47
CA ALA A 38 -18.82 8.92 21.43
C ALA A 38 -18.90 7.65 20.75
N ASP A 39 -18.56 7.79 19.65
CA ASP A 39 -17.85 6.80 18.85
C ASP A 39 -18.47 5.39 18.88
N ILE A 40 -19.80 5.42 19.05
CA ILE A 40 -20.65 4.29 18.70
C ILE A 40 -20.26 3.78 17.30
N TRP A 41 -19.84 4.69 16.41
CA TRP A 41 -19.32 4.39 15.08
C TRP A 41 -17.97 3.66 15.11
N THR A 42 -17.03 4.12 15.90
CA THR A 42 -15.73 3.47 16.06
C THR A 42 -15.89 2.10 16.70
N LEU A 43 -16.79 1.98 17.69
CA LEU A 43 -17.08 0.71 18.33
C LEU A 43 -17.84 -0.26 17.41
N SER A 44 -18.80 0.22 16.62
CA SER A 44 -19.57 -0.63 15.71
C SER A 44 -18.71 -1.18 14.57
N ARG A 45 -17.66 -0.47 14.19
CA ARG A 45 -16.66 -0.90 13.19
C ARG A 45 -15.53 -1.73 13.79
N SER A 46 -15.42 -1.82 15.10
CA SER A 46 -14.43 -2.66 15.78
C SER A 46 -14.84 -4.11 15.68
N SER A 47 -14.02 -4.95 15.06
CA SER A 47 -14.23 -6.41 15.00
C SER A 47 -14.28 -7.09 16.39
N MET A 48 -13.95 -6.35 17.44
CA MET A 48 -13.97 -6.79 18.82
C MET A 48 -15.34 -6.61 19.49
N PHE A 49 -16.15 -5.71 18.94
CA PHE A 49 -17.46 -5.38 19.52
C PHE A 49 -18.57 -6.21 18.89
N ARG A 50 -19.34 -6.94 19.69
CA ARG A 50 -20.46 -7.77 19.24
C ARG A 50 -21.67 -7.53 20.13
N ILE A 51 -22.84 -7.43 19.51
CA ILE A 51 -24.13 -7.48 20.19
C ILE A 51 -24.82 -8.77 19.79
N ASP A 52 -25.19 -9.57 20.78
CA ASP A 52 -25.79 -10.87 20.58
C ASP A 52 -26.99 -10.97 21.55
N ASP A 53 -28.22 -11.08 21.03
CA ASP A 53 -29.47 -11.12 21.79
C ASP A 53 -29.59 -10.04 22.88
N GLY A 54 -29.08 -8.84 22.60
CA GLY A 54 -29.09 -7.71 23.56
C GLY A 54 -27.98 -7.77 24.59
N ALA A 55 -27.11 -8.75 24.57
CA ALA A 55 -25.88 -8.80 25.33
C ALA A 55 -24.73 -8.19 24.50
N VAL A 56 -23.94 -7.36 25.14
CA VAL A 56 -22.80 -6.66 24.53
C VAL A 56 -21.51 -7.37 24.91
N TYR A 57 -20.69 -7.68 23.91
CA TYR A 57 -19.39 -8.33 24.08
C TYR A 57 -18.28 -7.45 23.48
N LEU A 58 -17.14 -7.40 24.15
CA LEU A 58 -15.88 -6.86 23.63
C LEU A 58 -14.83 -7.96 23.70
N ALA A 59 -14.20 -8.29 22.57
CA ALA A 59 -13.22 -9.39 22.48
C ALA A 59 -13.72 -10.72 23.09
N GLY A 60 -15.03 -11.01 23.01
CA GLY A 60 -15.65 -12.20 23.56
C GLY A 60 -16.05 -12.11 25.04
N VAL A 61 -15.75 -11.00 25.72
CA VAL A 61 -16.11 -10.78 27.12
C VAL A 61 -17.47 -10.09 27.20
N HIS A 62 -18.40 -10.64 27.99
CA HIS A 62 -19.72 -10.06 28.23
C HIS A 62 -19.61 -8.76 29.02
N LEU A 63 -20.05 -7.63 28.44
CA LEU A 63 -20.01 -6.31 29.07
C LEU A 63 -21.30 -5.92 29.77
N GLY A 64 -22.43 -6.51 29.41
CA GLY A 64 -23.74 -6.23 29.99
C GLY A 64 -24.87 -6.41 28.97
N ASP A 65 -26.09 -6.19 29.41
CA ASP A 65 -27.31 -6.31 28.60
C ASP A 65 -27.88 -4.92 28.28
N ILE A 66 -28.46 -4.78 27.10
CA ILE A 66 -29.11 -3.54 26.66
C ILE A 66 -30.54 -3.55 27.21
N LYS A 67 -30.82 -2.62 28.15
CA LYS A 67 -32.12 -2.54 28.83
C LYS A 67 -33.32 -2.35 27.89
N ASP A 68 -33.13 -1.60 26.82
CA ASP A 68 -34.21 -1.27 25.88
C ASP A 68 -34.11 -2.12 24.59
N PHE A 69 -33.33 -3.23 24.61
CA PHE A 69 -33.09 -4.09 23.46
C PHE A 69 -34.37 -4.65 22.85
N LYS A 70 -35.39 -4.88 23.65
CA LYS A 70 -36.68 -5.38 23.18
C LYS A 70 -37.32 -4.50 22.10
N VAL A 71 -37.12 -3.17 22.20
CA VAL A 71 -37.60 -2.20 21.19
C VAL A 71 -36.88 -2.38 19.86
N VAL A 72 -35.59 -2.70 19.90
CA VAL A 72 -34.76 -2.95 18.72
C VAL A 72 -35.07 -4.34 18.16
N ALA A 73 -35.18 -5.35 18.99
CA ALA A 73 -35.52 -6.73 18.61
C ALA A 73 -36.89 -6.84 17.93
N ASP A 74 -37.81 -5.93 18.22
CA ASP A 74 -39.13 -5.86 17.59
C ASP A 74 -39.09 -5.13 16.22
N ASP A 75 -38.00 -4.47 15.86
CA ASP A 75 -37.84 -3.85 14.53
C ASP A 75 -37.72 -4.93 13.43
N PRO A 76 -38.60 -4.94 12.42
CA PRO A 76 -38.54 -5.91 11.33
C PRO A 76 -37.21 -5.93 10.59
N ARG A 77 -36.51 -4.79 10.48
CA ARG A 77 -35.19 -4.66 9.82
C ARG A 77 -34.14 -5.40 10.61
N TYR A 78 -34.14 -5.25 11.93
CA TYR A 78 -33.20 -5.95 12.81
C TYR A 78 -33.35 -7.47 12.70
N ARG A 79 -34.59 -7.97 12.68
CA ARG A 79 -34.86 -9.40 12.48
C ARG A 79 -34.37 -9.90 11.12
N GLN A 80 -34.64 -9.17 10.06
CA GLN A 80 -34.17 -9.52 8.72
C GLN A 80 -32.66 -9.56 8.64
N MET A 81 -31.98 -8.58 9.26
CA MET A 81 -30.52 -8.53 9.27
C MET A 81 -29.89 -9.62 10.13
N THR A 82 -30.50 -9.96 11.26
CA THR A 82 -30.05 -11.09 12.10
C THR A 82 -30.21 -12.44 11.40
N GLU A 83 -31.28 -12.65 10.67
CA GLU A 83 -31.47 -13.85 9.84
C GLU A 83 -30.40 -13.92 8.74
N TYR A 84 -30.16 -12.80 8.05
CA TYR A 84 -29.12 -12.71 7.02
C TYR A 84 -27.71 -12.94 7.59
N ALA A 85 -27.39 -12.39 8.77
CA ALA A 85 -26.11 -12.62 9.45
C ALA A 85 -25.95 -14.09 9.88
N ALA A 86 -27.03 -14.74 10.34
CA ALA A 86 -27.02 -16.16 10.71
C ALA A 86 -26.80 -17.07 9.49
N ASP A 87 -27.37 -16.73 8.34
CA ASP A 87 -27.14 -17.47 7.11
C ASP A 87 -25.74 -17.25 6.55
N ALA A 88 -25.21 -16.02 6.59
CA ALA A 88 -23.84 -15.72 6.23
C ALA A 88 -22.81 -16.44 7.14
N ALA A 89 -23.12 -16.59 8.44
CA ALA A 89 -22.30 -17.37 9.37
C ALA A 89 -22.22 -18.84 8.96
N LYS A 90 -23.36 -19.46 8.57
CA LYS A 90 -23.38 -20.84 8.10
C LYS A 90 -22.61 -21.02 6.79
N GLU A 91 -22.72 -20.07 5.87
CA GLU A 91 -21.94 -20.09 4.63
C GLU A 91 -20.43 -20.01 4.93
N MET A 92 -20.00 -19.11 5.82
CA MET A 92 -18.61 -18.97 6.25
C MET A 92 -18.06 -20.28 6.88
N GLU A 93 -18.88 -21.03 7.61
CA GLU A 93 -18.48 -22.33 8.17
C GLU A 93 -18.15 -23.38 7.09
N THR A 94 -18.66 -23.23 5.86
CA THR A 94 -18.37 -24.17 4.75
C THR A 94 -16.94 -24.03 4.22
N ASP A 95 -16.39 -22.83 4.23
CA ASP A 95 -14.99 -22.54 3.94
C ASP A 95 -14.49 -21.36 4.80
N PRO A 96 -13.95 -21.66 6.00
CA PRO A 96 -13.48 -20.63 6.93
C PRO A 96 -12.24 -19.86 6.46
N GLN A 97 -11.67 -20.20 5.30
CA GLN A 97 -10.53 -19.51 4.71
C GLN A 97 -10.92 -18.65 3.50
N ASP A 98 -12.17 -18.73 3.05
CA ASP A 98 -12.70 -17.90 1.99
C ASP A 98 -12.99 -16.47 2.51
N PHE A 99 -12.20 -15.51 2.06
CA PHE A 99 -12.33 -14.10 2.46
C PHE A 99 -13.66 -13.48 2.02
N ASP A 100 -14.31 -13.94 0.95
CA ASP A 100 -15.61 -13.40 0.52
C ASP A 100 -16.72 -13.83 1.47
N LEU A 101 -16.69 -15.08 1.91
CA LEU A 101 -17.64 -15.59 2.91
C LEU A 101 -17.40 -14.92 4.26
N ILE A 102 -16.14 -14.76 4.66
CA ILE A 102 -15.77 -14.05 5.90
C ILE A 102 -16.26 -12.61 5.84
N GLN A 103 -15.98 -11.90 4.75
CA GLN A 103 -16.41 -10.49 4.56
C GLN A 103 -17.93 -10.37 4.63
N LYS A 104 -18.66 -11.22 3.90
CA LYS A 104 -20.14 -11.27 3.91
C LYS A 104 -20.70 -11.41 5.33
N TYR A 105 -20.11 -12.29 6.14
CA TYR A 105 -20.52 -12.47 7.54
C TYR A 105 -20.26 -11.23 8.38
N PHE A 106 -19.07 -10.65 8.28
CA PHE A 106 -18.72 -9.47 9.07
C PHE A 106 -19.58 -8.26 8.68
N ASP A 107 -19.81 -8.02 7.39
CA ASP A 107 -20.67 -6.93 6.94
C ASP A 107 -22.13 -7.11 7.42
N ALA A 108 -22.64 -8.32 7.38
CA ALA A 108 -23.99 -8.64 7.89
C ALA A 108 -24.09 -8.37 9.41
N ARG A 109 -23.09 -8.79 10.17
CA ARG A 109 -23.01 -8.56 11.62
C ARG A 109 -22.87 -7.08 11.96
N ASP A 110 -22.01 -6.36 11.25
CA ASP A 110 -21.76 -4.94 11.50
C ASP A 110 -23.01 -4.10 11.19
N ASN A 111 -23.79 -4.48 10.18
CA ASN A 111 -25.07 -3.85 9.91
C ASN A 111 -26.09 -4.08 11.05
N CYS A 112 -26.12 -5.28 11.66
CA CYS A 112 -26.94 -5.53 12.84
C CYS A 112 -26.50 -4.65 14.02
N ASN A 113 -25.21 -4.62 14.33
CA ASN A 113 -24.66 -3.82 15.41
C ASN A 113 -24.97 -2.33 15.22
N PHE A 114 -24.82 -1.83 13.98
CA PHE A 114 -25.11 -0.47 13.59
C PHE A 114 -26.56 -0.06 13.90
N LEU A 115 -27.54 -0.88 13.52
CA LEU A 115 -28.97 -0.58 13.82
C LEU A 115 -29.24 -0.49 15.33
N VAL A 116 -28.65 -1.39 16.11
CA VAL A 116 -28.83 -1.39 17.57
C VAL A 116 -28.24 -0.12 18.18
N LEU A 117 -27.00 0.22 17.82
CA LEU A 117 -26.30 1.36 18.36
C LEU A 117 -26.97 2.68 17.98
N ASN A 118 -27.45 2.82 16.76
CA ASN A 118 -28.24 3.98 16.32
C ASN A 118 -29.53 4.11 17.12
N ALA A 119 -30.25 3.02 17.35
CA ALA A 119 -31.49 3.05 18.13
C ALA A 119 -31.24 3.48 19.57
N LEU A 120 -30.14 3.01 20.16
CA LEU A 120 -29.73 3.41 21.52
C LEU A 120 -29.35 4.88 21.57
N GLU A 121 -28.58 5.38 20.62
CA GLU A 121 -28.19 6.80 20.55
C GLU A 121 -29.41 7.71 20.38
N ILE A 122 -30.35 7.37 19.53
CA ILE A 122 -31.61 8.09 19.40
C ILE A 122 -32.38 8.10 20.72
N ALA A 123 -32.41 6.97 21.43
CA ALA A 123 -33.08 6.90 22.75
C ALA A 123 -32.38 7.79 23.77
N ARG A 124 -31.05 7.82 23.78
CA ARG A 124 -30.22 8.70 24.61
C ARG A 124 -30.50 10.18 24.31
N LEU A 125 -30.36 10.59 23.05
CA LEU A 125 -30.59 11.99 22.64
C LEU A 125 -32.00 12.50 22.96
N LYS A 126 -33.01 11.61 22.92
CA LYS A 126 -34.37 11.96 23.35
C LYS A 126 -34.53 12.15 24.86
N LYS A 127 -33.71 11.47 25.65
CA LYS A 127 -33.77 11.52 27.14
C LYS A 127 -32.85 12.59 27.75
N ASP A 128 -31.79 12.97 27.04
CA ASP A 128 -30.76 13.88 27.53
C ASP A 128 -31.28 15.30 27.68
N ARG A 129 -31.10 15.87 28.87
CA ARG A 129 -31.44 17.25 29.21
C ARG A 129 -30.21 18.05 29.67
N SER A 130 -29.04 17.49 29.69
CA SER A 130 -27.83 18.08 30.24
C SER A 130 -26.83 18.50 29.18
N GLY A 131 -26.72 19.76 28.86
CA GLY A 131 -25.55 20.35 28.22
C GLY A 131 -25.53 20.51 26.70
N LEU A 132 -26.27 19.74 25.93
CA LEU A 132 -26.39 19.96 24.49
C LEU A 132 -27.39 21.09 24.19
N SER A 133 -27.01 21.99 23.27
CA SER A 133 -28.00 22.94 22.77
C SER A 133 -29.15 22.16 22.11
N GLU A 134 -30.37 22.66 22.22
CA GLU A 134 -31.53 22.01 21.60
C GLU A 134 -31.34 21.85 20.09
N SER A 135 -30.67 22.80 19.45
CA SER A 135 -30.36 22.80 18.02
C SER A 135 -29.41 21.66 17.62
N LEU A 136 -28.34 21.46 18.38
CA LEU A 136 -27.41 20.35 18.14
C LEU A 136 -28.07 18.99 18.39
N ARG A 137 -28.88 18.90 19.46
CA ARG A 137 -29.64 17.68 19.73
C ARG A 137 -30.59 17.33 18.57
N GLN A 138 -31.31 18.29 18.02
CA GLN A 138 -32.20 18.10 16.89
C GLN A 138 -31.43 17.72 15.62
N PHE A 139 -30.26 18.33 15.40
CA PHE A 139 -29.37 17.97 14.32
C PHE A 139 -28.93 16.50 14.42
N LYS A 140 -28.37 16.08 15.56
CA LYS A 140 -27.95 14.69 15.78
C LYS A 140 -29.10 13.69 15.62
N LEU A 141 -30.29 14.03 16.13
CA LEU A 141 -31.49 13.18 15.93
C LEU A 141 -31.89 13.04 14.47
N GLY A 142 -31.80 14.13 13.72
CA GLY A 142 -32.07 14.13 12.27
C GLY A 142 -31.08 13.26 11.51
N TYR A 143 -29.80 13.40 11.81
CA TYR A 143 -28.73 12.59 11.24
C TYR A 143 -28.95 11.10 11.49
N MET A 144 -29.19 10.70 12.75
CA MET A 144 -29.45 9.32 13.10
C MET A 144 -30.71 8.76 12.42
N ALA A 145 -31.72 9.57 12.21
CA ALA A 145 -32.95 9.17 11.53
C ALA A 145 -32.70 8.88 10.02
N VAL A 146 -31.81 9.62 9.36
CA VAL A 146 -31.42 9.35 7.98
C VAL A 146 -30.60 8.07 7.90
N LEU A 147 -29.62 7.92 8.77
CA LEU A 147 -28.78 6.72 8.84
C LEU A 147 -29.57 5.43 9.08
N GLN A 148 -30.64 5.47 9.87
CA GLN A 148 -31.49 4.30 10.10
C GLN A 148 -32.20 3.78 8.85
N ARG A 149 -32.33 4.59 7.81
CA ARG A 149 -33.01 4.19 6.56
C ARG A 149 -32.12 3.30 5.69
N LEU A 150 -30.77 3.37 5.87
CA LEU A 150 -29.77 2.68 5.04
C LEU A 150 -30.11 2.78 3.54
N PRO A 151 -30.29 3.98 2.99
CA PRO A 151 -30.67 4.15 1.60
C PRO A 151 -29.49 3.85 0.67
N ASP A 152 -29.77 3.44 -0.56
CA ASP A 152 -28.75 3.21 -1.59
C ASP A 152 -27.95 4.50 -1.94
N ASN A 153 -28.58 5.67 -1.72
CA ASN A 153 -28.03 7.00 -1.97
C ASN A 153 -27.85 7.83 -0.68
N LEU A 154 -27.36 7.17 0.37
CA LEU A 154 -27.18 7.76 1.72
C LEU A 154 -26.51 9.14 1.69
N TYR A 155 -25.51 9.33 0.82
CA TYR A 155 -24.80 10.59 0.70
C TYR A 155 -25.72 11.75 0.27
N GLU A 156 -26.55 11.56 -0.77
CA GLU A 156 -27.45 12.58 -1.27
C GLU A 156 -28.53 12.93 -0.22
N GLU A 157 -29.11 11.92 0.44
CA GLU A 157 -30.11 12.14 1.48
C GLU A 157 -29.54 12.87 2.70
N LEU A 158 -28.30 12.58 3.09
CA LEU A 158 -27.60 13.30 4.15
C LEU A 158 -27.33 14.74 3.76
N SER A 159 -26.79 14.99 2.57
CA SER A 159 -26.52 16.33 2.05
C SER A 159 -27.77 17.19 2.01
N ASP A 160 -28.86 16.66 1.48
CA ASP A 160 -30.16 17.35 1.43
C ASP A 160 -30.75 17.63 2.82
N HIS A 161 -30.58 16.68 3.74
CA HIS A 161 -31.06 16.86 5.11
C HIS A 161 -30.29 17.98 5.82
N PHE A 162 -28.96 17.96 5.72
CA PHE A 162 -28.11 18.96 6.34
C PHE A 162 -28.31 20.35 5.76
N SER A 163 -28.38 20.48 4.45
CA SER A 163 -28.65 21.78 3.80
C SER A 163 -29.95 22.42 4.31
N ARG A 164 -31.02 21.62 4.41
CA ARG A 164 -32.31 22.11 4.92
C ARG A 164 -32.30 22.48 6.39
N GLU A 165 -31.67 21.67 7.24
CA GLU A 165 -31.56 21.95 8.68
C GLU A 165 -30.66 23.15 8.96
N THR A 166 -29.55 23.28 8.25
CA THR A 166 -28.62 24.42 8.37
C THR A 166 -29.33 25.73 8.00
N GLU A 167 -30.04 25.79 6.88
CA GLU A 167 -30.83 26.97 6.49
C GLU A 167 -31.89 27.31 7.52
N ARG A 168 -32.60 26.33 8.07
CA ARG A 168 -33.62 26.56 9.10
C ARG A 168 -33.01 27.15 10.38
N LEU A 169 -31.83 26.65 10.79
CA LEU A 169 -31.18 27.09 12.04
C LEU A 169 -30.51 28.45 11.90
N LYS A 170 -30.02 28.80 10.71
CA LYS A 170 -29.45 30.12 10.40
C LYS A 170 -30.40 31.28 10.69
N GLU A 171 -31.71 31.09 10.50
CA GLU A 171 -32.73 32.11 10.82
C GLU A 171 -33.04 32.21 12.33
N GLN A 172 -32.68 31.21 13.13
CA GLN A 172 -33.07 31.10 14.54
C GLN A 172 -31.94 31.40 15.53
N LEU A 173 -30.67 31.29 15.10
CA LEU A 173 -29.50 31.43 15.93
C LEU A 173 -28.79 32.77 15.66
N ASP A 174 -28.13 33.32 16.68
CA ASP A 174 -27.18 34.40 16.46
C ASP A 174 -25.86 33.87 15.77
N ALA A 175 -25.01 34.78 15.30
CA ALA A 175 -23.83 34.41 14.56
C ALA A 175 -22.86 33.50 15.36
N SER A 176 -22.73 33.72 16.67
CA SER A 176 -21.83 32.89 17.51
C SER A 176 -22.41 31.50 17.74
N GLN A 177 -23.68 31.39 18.04
CA GLN A 177 -24.36 30.11 18.22
C GLN A 177 -24.39 29.30 16.90
N PHE A 178 -24.55 29.99 15.78
CA PHE A 178 -24.60 29.35 14.49
C PHE A 178 -23.21 28.87 14.04
N SER A 179 -22.15 29.66 14.26
CA SER A 179 -20.79 29.26 13.94
C SER A 179 -20.31 28.08 14.82
N GLU A 180 -20.68 28.05 16.09
CA GLU A 180 -20.38 26.89 16.96
C GLU A 180 -21.09 25.62 16.47
N LEU A 181 -22.35 25.72 16.07
CA LEU A 181 -23.09 24.59 15.49
C LEU A 181 -22.44 24.07 14.22
N LEU A 182 -22.06 24.97 13.30
CA LEU A 182 -21.37 24.59 12.05
C LEU A 182 -20.02 23.94 12.34
N LEU A 183 -19.29 24.42 13.35
CA LEU A 183 -18.01 23.84 13.75
C LEU A 183 -18.16 22.42 14.29
N GLU A 184 -19.20 22.13 15.06
CA GLU A 184 -19.51 20.79 15.54
C GLU A 184 -19.96 19.86 14.40
N GLN A 185 -20.71 20.38 13.43
CA GLN A 185 -21.05 19.64 12.22
C GLN A 185 -19.81 19.31 11.37
N LEU A 186 -18.91 20.27 11.21
CA LEU A 186 -17.65 20.11 10.50
C LEU A 186 -16.80 19.02 11.15
N GLU A 187 -16.63 19.07 12.47
CA GLU A 187 -15.91 18.03 13.22
C GLU A 187 -16.51 16.64 12.97
N PHE A 188 -17.82 16.55 13.08
CA PHE A 188 -18.52 15.29 12.85
C PHE A 188 -18.30 14.73 11.44
N PHE A 189 -18.34 15.56 10.39
CA PHE A 189 -18.07 15.12 9.02
C PHE A 189 -16.62 14.71 8.82
N VAL A 190 -15.67 15.45 9.37
CA VAL A 190 -14.24 15.11 9.28
C VAL A 190 -13.94 13.79 9.99
N GLU A 191 -14.48 13.56 11.19
CA GLU A 191 -14.33 12.30 11.92
C GLU A 191 -14.92 11.11 11.18
N ASN A 192 -16.01 11.32 10.45
CA ASN A 192 -16.65 10.29 9.63
C ASN A 192 -16.11 10.21 8.20
N ARG A 193 -15.04 10.94 7.88
CA ARG A 193 -14.38 10.99 6.54
C ARG A 193 -15.31 11.44 5.40
N GLN A 194 -16.34 12.22 5.72
CA GLN A 194 -17.28 12.79 4.75
C GLN A 194 -16.76 14.14 4.25
N TYR A 195 -15.59 14.12 3.61
CA TYR A 195 -14.86 15.34 3.26
C TYR A 195 -15.60 16.26 2.28
N ASP A 196 -16.43 15.71 1.39
CA ASP A 196 -17.22 16.53 0.45
C ASP A 196 -18.26 17.37 1.20
N LEU A 197 -18.95 16.80 2.20
CA LEU A 197 -19.89 17.54 3.05
C LEU A 197 -19.14 18.53 3.96
N ALA A 198 -17.99 18.12 4.49
CA ALA A 198 -17.15 18.97 5.31
C ALA A 198 -16.68 20.22 4.55
N THR A 199 -16.24 20.08 3.31
CA THR A 199 -15.77 21.19 2.47
C THR A 199 -16.88 22.23 2.25
N GLY A 200 -18.13 21.80 2.05
CA GLY A 200 -19.25 22.73 1.91
C GLY A 200 -19.51 23.61 3.14
N LEU A 201 -19.12 23.17 4.34
CA LEU A 201 -19.27 23.98 5.58
C LEU A 201 -18.11 24.95 5.81
N VAL A 202 -16.92 24.70 5.21
CA VAL A 202 -15.74 25.55 5.39
C VAL A 202 -15.99 26.97 4.91
N ASP A 203 -16.56 27.14 3.70
CA ASP A 203 -16.84 28.45 3.14
C ASP A 203 -17.82 29.28 4.00
N GLU A 204 -18.83 28.64 4.56
CA GLU A 204 -19.79 29.31 5.44
C GLU A 204 -19.15 29.70 6.79
N LEU A 205 -18.37 28.80 7.39
CA LEU A 205 -17.61 29.10 8.61
C LEU A 205 -16.59 30.22 8.42
N GLU A 206 -15.91 30.31 7.26
CA GLU A 206 -15.02 31.45 6.96
C GLU A 206 -15.76 32.78 7.02
N THR A 207 -16.98 32.86 6.55
CA THR A 207 -17.77 34.09 6.62
C THR A 207 -18.15 34.48 8.07
N LEU A 208 -18.15 33.51 8.97
CA LEU A 208 -18.52 33.64 10.39
C LEU A 208 -17.33 33.58 11.33
N ALA A 209 -16.09 33.48 10.80
CA ALA A 209 -14.89 33.32 11.58
C ALA A 209 -14.69 34.44 12.65
N TYR A 210 -15.19 35.65 12.40
CA TYR A 210 -15.17 36.75 13.36
C TYR A 210 -15.98 36.51 14.63
N SER A 211 -16.88 35.53 14.64
CA SER A 211 -17.72 35.17 15.80
C SER A 211 -17.15 34.04 16.66
N LEU A 212 -16.10 33.37 16.17
CA LEU A 212 -15.41 32.30 16.90
C LEU A 212 -14.37 32.85 17.86
N ASP A 213 -14.25 32.26 19.04
CA ASP A 213 -13.15 32.54 19.97
C ASP A 213 -11.84 31.86 19.51
N ALA A 214 -10.74 32.07 20.21
CA ALA A 214 -9.44 31.54 19.83
C ALA A 214 -9.40 30.00 19.84
N VAL A 215 -10.10 29.32 20.76
CA VAL A 215 -10.14 27.86 20.85
C VAL A 215 -10.93 27.29 19.66
N SER A 216 -12.09 27.88 19.38
CA SER A 216 -12.95 27.49 18.26
C SER A 216 -12.28 27.79 16.91
N MET A 217 -11.53 28.89 16.79
CA MET A 217 -10.70 29.19 15.60
C MET A 217 -9.59 28.16 15.42
N SER A 218 -8.88 27.79 16.46
CA SER A 218 -7.89 26.72 16.40
C SER A 218 -8.52 25.40 15.93
N LYS A 219 -9.68 25.04 16.48
CA LYS A 219 -10.43 23.85 16.10
C LYS A 219 -10.82 23.90 14.62
N PHE A 220 -11.33 25.03 14.16
CA PHE A 220 -11.71 25.25 12.78
C PHE A 220 -10.51 25.05 11.83
N ARG A 221 -9.38 25.74 12.09
CA ARG A 221 -8.17 25.62 11.26
C ARG A 221 -7.58 24.21 11.25
N TYR A 222 -7.63 23.51 12.38
CA TYR A 222 -7.23 22.12 12.49
C TYR A 222 -8.10 21.17 11.63
N LEU A 223 -9.42 21.33 11.68
CA LEU A 223 -10.35 20.53 10.89
C LEU A 223 -10.21 20.82 9.40
N GLU A 224 -10.06 22.08 9.02
CA GLU A 224 -9.75 22.48 7.64
C GLU A 224 -8.43 21.86 7.16
N GLY A 225 -7.39 21.89 7.99
CA GLY A 225 -6.12 21.20 7.73
C GLY A 225 -6.30 19.70 7.50
N ASN A 226 -7.14 19.04 8.29
CA ASN A 226 -7.46 17.61 8.12
C ASN A 226 -8.17 17.33 6.80
N ILE A 227 -9.10 18.17 6.38
CA ILE A 227 -9.76 18.03 5.08
C ILE A 227 -8.72 18.12 3.97
N LEU A 228 -7.95 19.23 3.93
CA LEU A 228 -6.96 19.49 2.90
C LEU A 228 -5.86 18.41 2.84
N PHE A 229 -5.42 17.92 3.99
CA PHE A 229 -4.44 16.84 4.09
C PHE A 229 -4.95 15.53 3.46
N ASN A 230 -6.23 15.20 3.66
CA ASN A 230 -6.80 13.95 3.16
C ASN A 230 -7.19 14.01 1.67
N ILE A 231 -7.46 15.22 1.13
CA ILE A 231 -7.70 15.43 -0.31
C ILE A 231 -6.42 15.78 -1.09
N ASP A 232 -5.25 15.67 -0.43
CA ASP A 232 -3.91 15.97 -0.99
C ASP A 232 -3.76 17.39 -1.56
N CYS A 233 -4.34 18.39 -0.85
CA CYS A 233 -4.24 19.79 -1.23
C CYS A 233 -3.07 20.47 -0.51
N GLY A 234 -2.24 21.25 -1.24
CA GLY A 234 -1.00 21.86 -0.74
C GLY A 234 -1.14 22.84 0.42
N ASP A 235 -2.35 23.35 0.71
CA ASP A 235 -2.58 24.40 1.71
C ASP A 235 -2.76 23.87 3.16
N ALA A 236 -2.71 22.55 3.36
CA ALA A 236 -2.88 21.94 4.68
C ALA A 236 -1.85 22.42 5.71
N GLU A 237 -0.61 22.67 5.28
CA GLU A 237 0.49 23.15 6.14
C GLU A 237 0.15 24.47 6.81
N ASP A 238 -0.35 25.44 6.04
CA ASP A 238 -0.71 26.77 6.57
C ASP A 238 -1.86 26.70 7.55
N ARG A 239 -2.81 25.78 7.35
CA ARG A 239 -3.94 25.59 8.27
C ARG A 239 -3.51 25.01 9.61
N TYR A 240 -2.63 24.01 9.61
CA TYR A 240 -2.08 23.48 10.86
C TYR A 240 -1.23 24.50 11.62
N LYS A 241 -0.41 25.30 10.93
CA LYS A 241 0.34 26.41 11.56
C LYS A 241 -0.59 27.43 12.18
N SER A 242 -1.63 27.83 11.45
CA SER A 242 -2.64 28.77 11.98
C SER A 242 -3.39 28.17 13.19
N ALA A 243 -3.71 26.87 13.19
CA ALA A 243 -4.31 26.20 14.33
C ALA A 243 -3.42 26.33 15.58
N LEU A 244 -2.10 26.14 15.44
CA LEU A 244 -1.13 26.27 16.54
C LEU A 244 -0.99 27.72 17.04
N GLU A 245 -1.02 28.71 16.15
CA GLU A 245 -0.98 30.14 16.54
C GLU A 245 -2.15 30.52 17.45
N TYR A 246 -3.36 30.06 17.15
CA TYR A 246 -4.54 30.28 17.98
C TYR A 246 -4.46 29.52 19.32
N LEU A 247 -3.85 28.33 19.36
CA LEU A 247 -3.64 27.56 20.59
C LEU A 247 -2.64 28.22 21.56
N ALA A 248 -1.60 28.89 21.03
CA ALA A 248 -0.61 29.58 21.86
C ALA A 248 -1.21 30.65 22.77
N VAL A 249 -2.41 31.12 22.47
CA VAL A 249 -3.15 32.15 23.24
C VAL A 249 -4.20 31.53 24.18
N SER A 250 -4.48 30.22 24.06
CA SER A 250 -5.58 29.54 24.72
C SER A 250 -5.13 28.66 25.89
N ASP A 251 -6.13 28.18 26.66
CA ASP A 251 -5.96 27.31 27.83
C ASP A 251 -5.29 25.94 27.46
N SER A 252 -4.52 25.37 28.40
CA SER A 252 -3.80 24.08 28.26
C SER A 252 -4.70 22.86 28.56
N SER A 253 -5.93 22.86 28.08
CA SER A 253 -6.83 21.69 28.21
C SER A 253 -6.27 20.45 27.50
N ALA A 254 -6.71 19.25 27.91
CA ALA A 254 -6.28 17.99 27.26
C ALA A 254 -6.64 17.96 25.79
N GLU A 255 -7.78 18.51 25.40
CA GLU A 255 -8.24 18.60 24.01
C GLU A 255 -7.33 19.52 23.18
N ASN A 256 -6.98 20.70 23.72
CA ASN A 256 -6.08 21.64 23.06
C ASN A 256 -4.66 21.05 22.90
N ARG A 257 -4.17 20.33 23.90
CA ARG A 257 -2.88 19.63 23.81
C ARG A 257 -2.89 18.55 22.73
N LEU A 258 -3.97 17.77 22.63
CA LEU A 258 -4.12 16.79 21.53
C LEU A 258 -4.16 17.45 20.17
N ARG A 259 -4.86 18.57 20.05
CA ARG A 259 -4.93 19.32 18.80
C ARG A 259 -3.56 19.86 18.39
N ALA A 260 -2.79 20.40 19.36
CA ALA A 260 -1.41 20.80 19.12
C ALA A 260 -0.53 19.61 18.67
N PHE A 261 -0.63 18.51 19.41
CA PHE A 261 0.08 17.27 19.07
C PHE A 261 -0.22 16.77 17.65
N HIS A 262 -1.50 16.67 17.30
CA HIS A 262 -1.90 16.21 15.97
C HIS A 262 -1.48 17.18 14.87
N SER A 263 -1.60 18.51 15.12
CA SER A 263 -1.15 19.52 14.14
C SER A 263 0.35 19.42 13.87
N LEU A 264 1.18 19.32 14.92
CA LEU A 264 2.63 19.16 14.80
C LEU A 264 2.99 17.84 14.12
N SER A 265 2.33 16.74 14.46
CA SER A 265 2.55 15.44 13.82
C SER A 265 2.22 15.49 12.32
N ARG A 266 1.13 16.17 11.94
CA ARG A 266 0.76 16.35 10.51
C ARG A 266 1.75 17.24 9.78
N LEU A 267 2.23 18.33 10.41
CA LEU A 267 3.30 19.17 9.87
C LEU A 267 4.58 18.36 9.61
N GLY A 268 4.97 17.51 10.56
CA GLY A 268 6.10 16.59 10.37
C GLY A 268 5.92 15.67 9.17
N MET A 269 4.72 15.13 8.99
CA MET A 269 4.41 14.27 7.83
C MET A 269 4.46 15.05 6.49
N ILE A 270 3.91 16.27 6.45
CA ILE A 270 3.92 17.14 5.26
C ILE A 270 5.35 17.51 4.90
N CYS A 271 6.16 17.92 5.88
CA CYS A 271 7.56 18.27 5.67
C CYS A 271 8.37 17.07 5.16
N ASN A 272 8.14 15.86 5.69
CA ASN A 272 8.79 14.65 5.21
C ASN A 272 8.42 14.33 3.75
N LYS A 273 7.14 14.40 3.40
CA LYS A 273 6.66 14.22 2.01
C LYS A 273 7.30 15.25 1.06
N GLY A 274 7.57 16.47 1.55
CA GLY A 274 8.24 17.55 0.81
C GLY A 274 9.77 17.47 0.83
N GLY A 275 10.39 16.45 1.41
CA GLY A 275 11.86 16.31 1.52
C GLY A 275 12.53 17.26 2.52
N ARG A 276 11.76 17.90 3.41
CA ARG A 276 12.25 18.84 4.45
C ARG A 276 12.50 18.06 5.75
N PHE A 277 13.53 17.22 5.78
CA PHE A 277 13.77 16.25 6.84
C PHE A 277 14.04 16.89 8.22
N GLU A 278 14.84 17.97 8.29
CA GLU A 278 15.16 18.65 9.55
C GLU A 278 13.93 19.33 10.16
N GLU A 279 13.06 19.91 9.33
CA GLU A 279 11.79 20.49 9.80
C GLU A 279 10.83 19.41 10.28
N ALA A 280 10.75 18.29 9.55
CA ALA A 280 9.93 17.14 9.93
C ALA A 280 10.35 16.58 11.29
N GLU A 281 11.66 16.39 11.51
CA GLU A 281 12.23 15.94 12.77
C GLU A 281 11.88 16.90 13.91
N ALA A 282 12.08 18.22 13.69
CA ALA A 282 11.77 19.23 14.67
C ALA A 282 10.29 19.22 15.12
N TYR A 283 9.35 19.17 14.17
CA TYR A 283 7.93 19.11 14.48
C TYR A 283 7.54 17.84 15.24
N LEU A 284 8.10 16.69 14.87
CA LEU A 284 7.81 15.43 15.55
C LEU A 284 8.35 15.41 16.99
N TYR A 285 9.53 15.97 17.24
CA TYR A 285 10.05 16.11 18.61
C TYR A 285 9.28 17.14 19.42
N GLU A 286 8.85 18.26 18.80
CA GLU A 286 8.01 19.27 19.45
C GLU A 286 6.63 18.72 19.85
N ALA A 287 6.13 17.73 19.13
CA ALA A 287 4.85 17.08 19.44
C ALA A 287 4.88 16.26 20.75
N LEU A 288 6.00 15.61 21.07
CA LEU A 288 6.10 14.64 22.18
C LEU A 288 5.73 15.22 23.57
N PRO A 289 6.17 16.45 23.98
CA PRO A 289 5.81 17.03 25.26
C PRO A 289 4.31 17.20 25.51
N TYR A 290 3.52 17.37 24.44
CA TYR A 290 2.06 17.49 24.58
C TYR A 290 1.39 16.19 25.07
N LEU A 291 2.12 15.07 25.01
CA LEU A 291 1.68 13.76 25.50
C LEU A 291 2.17 13.43 26.93
N ASP A 292 2.89 14.32 27.61
CA ASP A 292 3.52 14.01 28.91
C ASP A 292 2.54 14.09 30.09
N GLU A 293 1.59 15.02 30.05
CA GLU A 293 0.60 15.21 31.11
C GLU A 293 -0.76 14.64 30.67
N VAL A 294 -0.95 13.36 30.85
CA VAL A 294 -2.12 12.65 30.37
C VAL A 294 -3.11 12.41 31.47
N PRO A 295 -4.41 12.70 31.27
CA PRO A 295 -5.47 12.22 32.19
C PRO A 295 -5.44 10.68 32.24
N GLU A 296 -5.59 10.12 33.45
CA GLU A 296 -5.56 8.65 33.64
C GLU A 296 -6.56 7.92 32.73
N GLU A 297 -7.68 8.56 32.42
CA GLU A 297 -8.76 8.05 31.56
C GLU A 297 -8.37 7.98 30.06
N GLN A 298 -7.29 8.64 29.63
CA GLN A 298 -6.83 8.71 28.24
C GLN A 298 -5.42 8.10 28.03
N TYR A 299 -4.88 7.46 29.07
CA TYR A 299 -3.51 6.95 29.09
C TYR A 299 -3.20 6.04 27.88
N VAL A 300 -4.08 5.10 27.56
CA VAL A 300 -3.88 4.16 26.44
C VAL A 300 -3.80 4.89 25.11
N TYR A 301 -4.70 5.84 24.87
CA TYR A 301 -4.74 6.62 23.64
C TYR A 301 -3.46 7.44 23.46
N PHE A 302 -3.08 8.25 24.43
CA PHE A 302 -1.87 9.08 24.37
C PHE A 302 -0.58 8.25 24.25
N THR A 303 -0.55 7.10 24.91
CA THR A 303 0.60 6.20 24.83
C THR A 303 0.68 5.56 23.42
N ALA A 304 -0.44 5.24 22.80
CA ALA A 304 -0.49 4.75 21.42
C ALA A 304 -0.03 5.82 20.42
N GLU A 305 -0.45 7.09 20.62
CA GLU A 305 -0.01 8.22 19.81
C GLU A 305 1.50 8.46 19.92
N ARG A 306 2.07 8.36 21.13
CA ARG A 306 3.52 8.43 21.34
C ARG A 306 4.28 7.36 20.54
N ALA A 307 3.77 6.13 20.51
CA ALA A 307 4.34 5.08 19.68
C ALA A 307 4.24 5.41 18.17
N GLY A 308 3.15 6.10 17.77
CA GLY A 308 2.99 6.62 16.42
C GLY A 308 4.11 7.57 16.02
N VAL A 309 4.42 8.56 16.88
CA VAL A 309 5.53 9.52 16.61
C VAL A 309 6.87 8.80 16.47
N PHE A 310 7.20 7.87 17.36
CA PHE A 310 8.44 7.09 17.22
C PHE A 310 8.47 6.28 15.92
N ASN A 311 7.36 5.72 15.50
CA ASN A 311 7.29 5.03 14.21
C ASN A 311 7.53 6.00 13.03
N TYR A 312 7.00 7.23 13.07
CA TYR A 312 7.26 8.25 12.05
C TYR A 312 8.69 8.74 12.06
N LEU A 313 9.30 8.97 13.24
CA LEU A 313 10.73 9.29 13.35
C LEU A 313 11.59 8.17 12.78
N GLY A 314 11.23 6.90 13.06
CA GLY A 314 11.90 5.75 12.44
C GLY A 314 11.83 5.80 10.92
N TYR A 315 10.65 6.06 10.36
CA TYR A 315 10.45 6.18 8.91
C TYR A 315 11.25 7.36 8.31
N LEU A 316 11.32 8.49 9.02
CA LEU A 316 12.11 9.66 8.61
C LEU A 316 13.60 9.32 8.52
N TYR A 317 14.14 8.67 9.57
CA TYR A 317 15.56 8.29 9.61
C TYR A 317 15.91 7.18 8.62
N ASP A 318 14.99 6.24 8.37
CA ASP A 318 15.14 5.21 7.35
C ASP A 318 15.25 5.85 5.94
N GLY A 319 14.37 6.80 5.63
CA GLY A 319 14.44 7.57 4.39
C GLY A 319 15.72 8.43 4.23
N ALA A 320 16.35 8.80 5.35
CA ALA A 320 17.63 9.49 5.39
C ALA A 320 18.83 8.54 5.47
N GLU A 321 18.63 7.22 5.37
CA GLU A 321 19.63 6.16 5.49
C GLU A 321 20.37 6.14 6.85
N ASP A 322 19.81 6.80 7.89
CA ASP A 322 20.29 6.72 9.26
C ASP A 322 19.64 5.53 9.98
N TYR A 323 20.06 4.34 9.57
CA TYR A 323 19.48 3.09 10.03
C TYR A 323 19.62 2.88 11.55
N ALA A 324 20.65 3.46 12.17
CA ALA A 324 20.86 3.35 13.62
C ALA A 324 19.77 4.09 14.41
N ARG A 325 19.46 5.34 14.03
CA ARG A 325 18.36 6.09 14.66
C ARG A 325 16.99 5.54 14.27
N ALA A 326 16.85 5.05 13.04
CA ALA A 326 15.62 4.38 12.59
C ALA A 326 15.29 3.17 13.46
N GLU A 327 16.27 2.26 13.66
CA GLU A 327 16.14 1.08 14.52
C GLU A 327 15.74 1.48 15.96
N GLU A 328 16.46 2.45 16.55
CA GLU A 328 16.16 2.91 17.91
C GLU A 328 14.70 3.39 18.04
N CYS A 329 14.22 4.17 17.08
CA CYS A 329 12.86 4.70 17.07
C CYS A 329 11.82 3.59 16.89
N TYR A 330 12.00 2.68 15.94
CA TYR A 330 11.08 1.56 15.74
C TYR A 330 11.04 0.62 16.96
N VAL A 331 12.18 0.32 17.56
CA VAL A 331 12.23 -0.48 18.78
C VAL A 331 11.49 0.19 19.94
N ARG A 332 11.63 1.52 20.12
CA ARG A 332 10.86 2.27 21.12
C ARG A 332 9.35 2.19 20.86
N ALA A 333 8.94 2.37 19.60
CA ALA A 333 7.53 2.24 19.20
C ALA A 333 6.98 0.83 19.50
N LEU A 334 7.75 -0.23 19.16
CA LEU A 334 7.38 -1.61 19.43
C LEU A 334 7.27 -1.91 20.93
N GLN A 335 8.20 -1.42 21.76
CA GLN A 335 8.14 -1.59 23.21
C GLN A 335 6.90 -0.97 23.83
N ILE A 336 6.44 0.17 23.32
CA ILE A 336 5.22 0.82 23.77
C ILE A 336 4.01 0.00 23.28
N ARG A 337 3.97 -0.35 22.01
CA ARG A 337 2.86 -1.11 21.40
C ARG A 337 2.72 -2.51 21.98
N GLU A 338 3.82 -3.18 22.32
CA GLU A 338 3.78 -4.49 22.99
C GLU A 338 3.01 -4.45 24.30
N LYS A 339 3.20 -3.39 25.11
CA LYS A 339 2.43 -3.19 26.35
C LYS A 339 0.95 -2.93 26.10
N LEU A 340 0.61 -2.37 24.93
CA LEU A 340 -0.76 -2.00 24.57
C LEU A 340 -1.50 -3.08 23.77
N ARG A 341 -0.83 -4.10 23.24
CA ARG A 341 -1.42 -5.16 22.39
C ARG A 341 -2.60 -5.87 23.03
N THR A 342 -2.57 -6.01 24.35
CA THR A 342 -3.65 -6.67 25.10
C THR A 342 -4.91 -5.82 25.21
N TYR A 343 -4.85 -4.53 24.85
CA TYR A 343 -5.95 -3.58 25.03
C TYR A 343 -6.75 -3.31 23.75
N SER A 344 -6.17 -3.54 22.56
CA SER A 344 -6.85 -3.21 21.30
C SER A 344 -6.26 -3.94 20.10
N VAL A 345 -7.12 -4.44 19.21
CA VAL A 345 -6.73 -5.03 17.90
C VAL A 345 -6.04 -4.00 17.00
N ASN A 346 -6.46 -2.74 17.06
CA ASN A 346 -5.82 -1.66 16.30
C ASN A 346 -4.34 -1.49 16.67
N VAL A 347 -4.00 -1.66 17.94
CA VAL A 347 -2.60 -1.65 18.39
C VAL A 347 -1.83 -2.82 17.81
N GLU A 348 -2.43 -4.00 17.66
CA GLU A 348 -1.79 -5.18 17.05
C GLU A 348 -1.48 -4.93 15.57
N GLY A 349 -2.37 -4.29 14.82
CA GLY A 349 -2.12 -3.87 13.43
C GLY A 349 -0.98 -2.86 13.30
N HIS A 350 -0.96 -1.86 14.17
CA HIS A 350 0.14 -0.89 14.22
C HIS A 350 1.47 -1.51 14.69
N TYR A 351 1.43 -2.47 15.60
CA TYR A 351 2.61 -3.23 16.00
C TYR A 351 3.20 -3.97 14.80
N ALA A 352 2.38 -4.70 14.05
CA ALA A 352 2.81 -5.40 12.85
C ALA A 352 3.40 -4.44 11.80
N THR A 353 2.77 -3.28 11.58
CA THR A 353 3.29 -2.26 10.67
C THR A 353 4.69 -1.79 11.08
N THR A 354 4.90 -1.49 12.37
CA THR A 354 6.23 -1.07 12.85
C THR A 354 7.26 -2.18 12.75
N LEU A 355 6.85 -3.42 13.00
CA LEU A 355 7.74 -4.58 12.87
C LEU A 355 8.17 -4.79 11.41
N GLY A 356 7.24 -4.61 10.46
CA GLY A 356 7.55 -4.63 9.03
C GLY A 356 8.50 -3.50 8.60
N ASN A 357 8.34 -2.29 9.15
CA ASN A 357 9.28 -1.19 8.91
C ASN A 357 10.69 -1.51 9.47
N LEU A 358 10.76 -2.08 10.67
CA LEU A 358 12.03 -2.51 11.25
C LEU A 358 12.71 -3.63 10.42
N ALA A 359 11.91 -4.50 9.80
CA ALA A 359 12.43 -5.55 8.92
C ALA A 359 13.19 -4.96 7.71
N PHE A 360 12.73 -3.84 7.13
CA PHE A 360 13.47 -3.14 6.08
C PHE A 360 14.81 -2.60 6.58
N VAL A 361 14.87 -2.03 7.79
CA VAL A 361 16.13 -1.56 8.39
C VAL A 361 17.10 -2.70 8.60
N TYR A 362 16.62 -3.87 9.05
CA TYR A 362 17.46 -5.06 9.17
C TYR A 362 18.00 -5.53 7.83
N ASP A 363 17.17 -5.49 6.79
CA ASP A 363 17.59 -5.83 5.43
C ASP A 363 18.67 -4.89 4.91
N SER A 364 18.44 -3.57 4.99
CA SER A 364 19.36 -2.53 4.55
C SER A 364 20.72 -2.57 5.31
N THR A 365 20.72 -3.13 6.51
CA THR A 365 21.96 -3.31 7.32
C THR A 365 22.59 -4.70 7.18
N GLY A 366 22.10 -5.57 6.27
CA GLY A 366 22.63 -6.90 6.02
C GLY A 366 22.26 -7.95 7.08
N ARG A 367 21.31 -7.64 7.96
CA ARG A 367 20.83 -8.55 9.02
C ARG A 367 19.64 -9.38 8.52
N PHE A 368 19.87 -10.17 7.48
CA PHE A 368 18.84 -10.85 6.71
C PHE A 368 17.97 -11.84 7.50
N GLU A 369 18.57 -12.59 8.44
CA GLU A 369 17.78 -13.53 9.27
C GLU A 369 16.81 -12.80 10.21
N GLU A 370 17.19 -11.64 10.72
CA GLU A 370 16.35 -10.81 11.59
C GLU A 370 15.24 -10.15 10.78
N SER A 371 15.56 -9.71 9.56
CA SER A 371 14.58 -9.17 8.59
C SER A 371 13.52 -10.22 8.26
N ASP A 372 13.91 -11.43 7.88
CA ASP A 372 12.98 -12.51 7.53
C ASP A 372 12.04 -12.86 8.69
N ARG A 373 12.57 -13.03 9.90
CA ARG A 373 11.73 -13.27 11.09
C ARG A 373 10.72 -12.15 11.35
N ALA A 374 11.16 -10.89 11.21
CA ALA A 374 10.29 -9.74 11.42
C ALA A 374 9.19 -9.65 10.35
N PHE A 375 9.49 -9.99 9.08
CA PHE A 375 8.47 -10.08 8.03
C PHE A 375 7.52 -11.25 8.25
N GLU A 376 8.02 -12.44 8.64
CA GLU A 376 7.18 -13.61 8.94
C GLU A 376 6.18 -13.31 10.07
N ASP A 377 6.65 -12.70 11.16
CA ASP A 377 5.79 -12.28 12.28
C ASP A 377 4.78 -11.22 11.83
N THR A 378 5.21 -10.24 11.01
CA THR A 378 4.31 -9.21 10.45
C THR A 378 3.21 -9.84 9.62
N VAL A 379 3.55 -10.74 8.70
CA VAL A 379 2.62 -11.46 7.83
C VAL A 379 1.65 -12.31 8.66
N ALA A 380 2.14 -13.03 9.66
CA ALA A 380 1.31 -13.85 10.54
C ALA A 380 0.27 -13.02 11.31
N ILE A 381 0.67 -11.88 11.87
CA ILE A 381 -0.24 -10.97 12.59
C ILE A 381 -1.26 -10.39 11.62
N GLN A 382 -0.83 -9.85 10.47
CA GLN A 382 -1.74 -9.24 9.50
C GLN A 382 -2.71 -10.26 8.89
N LYS A 383 -2.27 -11.49 8.67
CA LYS A 383 -3.13 -12.60 8.26
C LYS A 383 -4.24 -12.84 9.27
N LYS A 384 -3.89 -12.99 10.55
CA LYS A 384 -4.86 -13.17 11.64
C LYS A 384 -5.87 -12.01 11.70
N LEU A 385 -5.40 -10.77 11.54
CA LEU A 385 -6.27 -9.58 11.52
C LEU A 385 -7.19 -9.57 10.29
N ALA A 386 -6.69 -9.94 9.12
CA ALA A 386 -7.48 -10.06 7.90
C ALA A 386 -8.60 -11.10 8.02
N PHE A 387 -8.34 -12.22 8.69
CA PHE A 387 -9.39 -13.22 8.97
C PHE A 387 -10.41 -12.76 10.03
N SER A 388 -10.01 -11.84 10.92
CA SER A 388 -10.95 -11.31 11.94
C SER A 388 -11.77 -10.12 11.42
N ASN A 389 -11.26 -9.32 10.50
CA ASN A 389 -11.95 -8.23 9.82
C ASN A 389 -11.32 -7.97 8.43
N PRO A 390 -11.78 -8.68 7.37
CA PRO A 390 -11.23 -8.53 6.02
C PRO A 390 -11.36 -7.11 5.48
N ARG A 391 -12.50 -6.44 5.70
CA ARG A 391 -12.77 -5.10 5.18
C ARG A 391 -11.68 -4.08 5.55
N GLU A 392 -11.17 -4.15 6.78
CA GLU A 392 -10.16 -3.21 7.26
C GLU A 392 -8.74 -3.70 7.03
N ASN A 393 -8.51 -5.02 7.10
CA ASN A 393 -7.15 -5.55 7.23
C ASN A 393 -6.64 -6.31 6.01
N LEU A 394 -7.49 -6.63 5.01
CA LEU A 394 -7.07 -7.38 3.83
C LEU A 394 -5.97 -6.67 3.04
N VAL A 395 -6.09 -5.34 2.91
CA VAL A 395 -5.09 -4.49 2.24
C VAL A 395 -3.77 -4.51 2.98
N HIS A 396 -3.82 -4.42 4.32
CA HIS A 396 -2.60 -4.45 5.15
C HIS A 396 -1.90 -5.81 5.04
N TYR A 397 -2.67 -6.89 5.02
CA TYR A 397 -2.12 -8.23 4.81
C TYR A 397 -1.47 -8.39 3.43
N ALA A 398 -2.16 -7.97 2.36
CA ALA A 398 -1.62 -8.00 1.01
C ALA A 398 -0.32 -7.17 0.87
N LYS A 399 -0.29 -5.96 1.45
CA LYS A 399 0.91 -5.11 1.49
C LYS A 399 2.07 -5.76 2.25
N SER A 400 1.79 -6.43 3.37
CA SER A 400 2.84 -7.10 4.15
C SER A 400 3.47 -8.26 3.39
N LEU A 401 2.67 -9.07 2.69
CA LEU A 401 3.16 -10.11 1.79
C LEU A 401 4.00 -9.53 0.66
N TYR A 402 3.50 -8.48 0.01
CA TYR A 402 4.23 -7.80 -1.07
C TYR A 402 5.60 -7.31 -0.58
N ASN A 403 5.64 -6.62 0.56
CA ASN A 403 6.86 -6.08 1.12
C ASN A 403 7.89 -7.18 1.41
N TYR A 404 7.45 -8.29 2.01
CA TYR A 404 8.33 -9.43 2.28
C TYR A 404 8.88 -10.05 0.99
N VAL A 405 8.00 -10.37 0.04
CA VAL A 405 8.39 -10.95 -1.26
C VAL A 405 9.34 -10.01 -2.01
N TYR A 406 9.02 -8.72 -2.06
CA TYR A 406 9.84 -7.71 -2.73
C TYR A 406 11.25 -7.59 -2.13
N THR A 407 11.35 -7.51 -0.80
CA THR A 407 12.63 -7.38 -0.09
C THR A 407 13.49 -8.63 -0.26
N ALA A 408 12.89 -9.80 -0.06
CA ALA A 408 13.61 -11.06 -0.22
C ALA A 408 14.08 -11.26 -1.67
N ARG A 409 13.26 -10.90 -2.67
CA ARG A 409 13.65 -10.94 -4.08
C ARG A 409 14.90 -10.09 -4.36
N ASN A 410 14.95 -8.85 -3.88
CA ASN A 410 16.07 -7.95 -4.15
C ASN A 410 17.41 -8.50 -3.64
N ARG A 411 17.40 -9.12 -2.46
CA ARG A 411 18.60 -9.82 -1.93
C ARG A 411 19.11 -10.92 -2.87
N TYR A 412 18.20 -11.70 -3.43
CA TYR A 412 18.56 -12.85 -4.26
C TYR A 412 18.99 -12.49 -5.67
N PHE A 413 18.66 -11.28 -6.15
CA PHE A 413 19.16 -10.81 -7.46
C PHE A 413 20.66 -10.45 -7.41
N GLU A 414 21.16 -10.06 -6.26
CA GLU A 414 22.59 -9.73 -6.06
C GLU A 414 23.44 -10.97 -5.79
N GLU A 415 22.86 -12.02 -5.22
CA GLU A 415 23.52 -13.30 -4.96
C GLU A 415 23.07 -14.35 -5.97
N SER A 416 24.01 -14.90 -6.77
CA SER A 416 23.76 -15.85 -7.87
C SER A 416 23.11 -17.20 -7.49
N ASP A 417 22.74 -17.41 -6.24
CA ASP A 417 22.08 -18.61 -5.72
C ASP A 417 20.59 -18.36 -5.40
N TYR A 418 19.78 -18.28 -6.44
CA TYR A 418 18.35 -18.05 -6.38
C TYR A 418 17.58 -19.19 -5.69
N LYS A 419 17.43 -19.17 -4.38
CA LYS A 419 16.52 -20.07 -3.64
C LYS A 419 15.13 -19.45 -3.46
N TYR A 420 14.45 -19.15 -4.57
CA TYR A 420 13.07 -18.64 -4.55
C TYR A 420 12.03 -19.67 -4.07
N SER A 421 12.43 -20.92 -3.87
CA SER A 421 11.51 -22.04 -3.59
C SER A 421 10.67 -21.89 -2.30
N GLY A 422 11.07 -21.02 -1.36
CA GLY A 422 10.30 -20.74 -0.14
C GLY A 422 9.28 -19.62 -0.27
N LEU A 423 9.47 -18.69 -1.21
CA LEU A 423 8.63 -17.48 -1.35
C LEU A 423 7.49 -17.65 -2.37
N GLY A 424 7.53 -18.71 -3.20
CA GLY A 424 6.54 -18.93 -4.25
C GLY A 424 5.11 -18.96 -3.75
N SER A 425 4.85 -19.66 -2.63
CA SER A 425 3.50 -19.73 -2.04
C SER A 425 3.03 -18.39 -1.45
N LEU A 426 3.95 -17.61 -0.87
CA LEU A 426 3.64 -16.25 -0.36
C LEU A 426 3.33 -15.30 -1.52
N CYS A 427 4.08 -15.42 -2.61
CA CYS A 427 3.83 -14.65 -3.82
C CYS A 427 2.47 -15.00 -4.45
N ASP A 428 2.13 -16.30 -4.55
CA ASP A 428 0.83 -16.76 -5.06
C ASP A 428 -0.33 -16.26 -4.17
N GLU A 429 -0.16 -16.28 -2.84
CA GLU A 429 -1.14 -15.73 -1.90
C GLU A 429 -1.29 -14.20 -2.08
N ALA A 430 -0.19 -13.46 -2.21
CA ALA A 430 -0.21 -12.03 -2.48
C ALA A 430 -0.92 -11.70 -3.80
N ILE A 431 -0.62 -12.43 -4.88
CA ILE A 431 -1.28 -12.27 -6.19
C ILE A 431 -2.80 -12.48 -6.06
N GLY A 432 -3.23 -13.52 -5.35
CA GLY A 432 -4.66 -13.78 -5.11
C GLY A 432 -5.35 -12.62 -4.40
N LEU A 433 -4.72 -12.07 -3.36
CA LEU A 433 -5.23 -10.93 -2.62
C LEU A 433 -5.28 -9.64 -3.46
N PHE A 434 -4.20 -9.34 -4.21
CA PHE A 434 -4.18 -8.14 -5.06
C PHE A 434 -5.16 -8.22 -6.23
N ARG A 435 -5.37 -9.38 -6.83
CA ARG A 435 -6.45 -9.57 -7.84
C ARG A 435 -7.81 -9.22 -7.25
N ARG A 436 -8.09 -9.69 -6.04
CA ARG A 436 -9.34 -9.39 -5.34
C ARG A 436 -9.50 -7.91 -5.04
N ILE A 437 -8.50 -7.29 -4.40
CA ILE A 437 -8.52 -5.87 -4.03
C ILE A 437 -8.62 -4.97 -5.28
N SER A 438 -7.97 -5.35 -6.38
CA SER A 438 -8.00 -4.59 -7.63
C SER A 438 -9.32 -4.71 -8.39
N ALA A 439 -10.08 -5.79 -8.22
CA ALA A 439 -11.38 -6.00 -8.86
C ALA A 439 -12.46 -5.04 -8.33
N GLU A 440 -12.32 -4.51 -7.12
CA GLU A 440 -13.25 -3.59 -6.46
C GLU A 440 -12.98 -2.11 -6.77
N ALA A 441 -12.42 -1.78 -7.95
CA ALA A 441 -12.06 -0.42 -8.37
C ALA A 441 -11.07 0.29 -7.42
N GLY A 442 -10.10 -0.46 -6.91
CA GLY A 442 -9.05 0.03 -6.03
C GLY A 442 -8.07 1.00 -6.72
N PRO A 443 -7.24 1.72 -5.93
CA PRO A 443 -6.21 2.62 -6.43
C PRO A 443 -5.29 1.95 -7.47
N ALA A 444 -4.76 2.74 -8.41
CA ALA A 444 -3.81 2.28 -9.43
C ALA A 444 -2.58 1.56 -8.81
N GLU A 445 -2.14 2.01 -7.63
CA GLU A 445 -1.05 1.41 -6.85
C GLU A 445 -1.19 -0.12 -6.66
N TRP A 446 -2.41 -0.62 -6.47
CA TRP A 446 -2.61 -2.06 -6.23
C TRP A 446 -2.48 -2.88 -7.50
N ARG A 447 -2.95 -2.34 -8.64
CA ARG A 447 -2.73 -2.96 -9.95
C ARG A 447 -1.24 -2.96 -10.33
N GLU A 448 -0.53 -1.90 -9.96
CA GLU A 448 0.92 -1.81 -10.11
C GLU A 448 1.63 -2.94 -9.33
N LYS A 449 1.35 -3.07 -8.02
CA LYS A 449 1.93 -4.13 -7.19
C LYS A 449 1.59 -5.53 -7.72
N LEU A 450 0.35 -5.74 -8.19
CA LEU A 450 -0.05 -6.98 -8.83
C LEU A 450 0.79 -7.26 -10.08
N ALA A 451 1.00 -6.25 -10.94
CA ALA A 451 1.79 -6.43 -12.15
C ALA A 451 3.26 -6.80 -11.86
N TRP A 452 3.85 -6.24 -10.80
CA TRP A 452 5.18 -6.61 -10.34
C TRP A 452 5.23 -8.04 -9.81
N LEU A 453 4.32 -8.42 -8.93
CA LEU A 453 4.24 -9.79 -8.39
C LEU A 453 4.06 -10.84 -9.49
N LEU A 454 3.17 -10.58 -10.45
CA LEU A 454 2.93 -11.46 -11.60
C LEU A 454 4.18 -11.64 -12.45
N PHE A 455 4.93 -10.57 -12.69
CA PHE A 455 6.18 -10.63 -13.46
C PHE A 455 7.22 -11.48 -12.73
N ASP A 456 7.45 -11.21 -11.45
CA ASP A 456 8.44 -11.93 -10.66
C ASP A 456 8.06 -13.40 -10.48
N ARG A 457 6.78 -13.69 -10.24
CA ARG A 457 6.30 -15.07 -10.13
C ARG A 457 6.37 -15.82 -11.46
N GLY A 458 6.12 -15.11 -12.57
CA GLY A 458 6.30 -15.65 -13.90
C GLY A 458 7.76 -16.07 -14.16
N ILE A 459 8.74 -15.25 -13.77
CA ILE A 459 10.15 -15.62 -13.83
C ILE A 459 10.42 -16.86 -12.99
N SER A 460 9.94 -16.89 -11.73
CA SER A 460 10.14 -18.02 -10.81
C SER A 460 9.54 -19.33 -11.33
N TYR A 461 8.32 -19.31 -11.89
CA TYR A 461 7.71 -20.49 -12.50
C TYR A 461 8.56 -21.05 -13.63
N TYR A 462 9.16 -20.18 -14.43
CA TYR A 462 9.98 -20.61 -15.56
C TYR A 462 11.36 -21.11 -15.12
N THR A 463 12.07 -20.34 -14.29
CA THR A 463 13.48 -20.61 -13.95
C THR A 463 13.67 -21.68 -12.87
N CYS A 464 12.71 -21.83 -11.95
CA CYS A 464 12.85 -22.69 -10.78
C CYS A 464 11.92 -23.90 -10.77
N GLU A 465 10.74 -23.79 -11.40
CA GLU A 465 9.69 -24.80 -11.29
C GLU A 465 9.41 -25.51 -12.63
N ASP A 466 10.01 -25.05 -13.73
CA ASP A 466 9.82 -25.59 -15.11
C ASP A 466 8.33 -25.61 -15.54
N GLU A 467 7.58 -24.57 -15.13
CA GLU A 467 6.13 -24.44 -15.35
C GLU A 467 5.83 -23.36 -16.39
N PHE A 468 6.24 -23.59 -17.64
CA PHE A 468 6.14 -22.65 -18.76
C PHE A 468 4.74 -22.03 -18.91
N ALA A 469 3.68 -22.82 -18.89
CA ALA A 469 2.31 -22.34 -19.10
C ALA A 469 1.85 -21.35 -18.02
N LYS A 470 2.26 -21.58 -16.77
CA LYS A 470 1.98 -20.65 -15.67
C LYS A 470 2.80 -19.38 -15.81
N ALA A 471 4.09 -19.51 -16.12
CA ALA A 471 4.98 -18.38 -16.36
C ALA A 471 4.44 -17.47 -17.47
N GLU A 472 4.08 -18.05 -18.61
CA GLU A 472 3.48 -17.34 -19.74
C GLU A 472 2.21 -16.59 -19.35
N SER A 473 1.29 -17.27 -18.65
CA SER A 473 0.02 -16.68 -18.21
C SER A 473 0.25 -15.48 -17.29
N HIS A 474 1.13 -15.60 -16.30
CA HIS A 474 1.44 -14.54 -15.35
C HIS A 474 2.13 -13.34 -16.02
N MET A 475 3.09 -13.60 -16.90
CA MET A 475 3.77 -12.52 -17.64
C MET A 475 2.83 -11.79 -18.60
N LYS A 476 1.93 -12.49 -19.29
CA LYS A 476 0.92 -11.86 -20.16
C LYS A 476 -0.08 -11.01 -19.37
N GLU A 477 -0.53 -11.47 -18.20
CA GLU A 477 -1.38 -10.70 -17.31
C GLU A 477 -0.63 -9.44 -16.82
N SER A 478 0.63 -9.59 -16.37
CA SER A 478 1.47 -8.46 -15.99
C SER A 478 1.60 -7.43 -17.11
N LEU A 479 1.87 -7.88 -18.35
CA LEU A 479 1.98 -7.01 -19.51
C LEU A 479 0.68 -6.24 -19.76
N SER A 480 -0.46 -6.92 -19.74
CA SER A 480 -1.77 -6.29 -19.94
C SER A 480 -2.07 -5.18 -18.92
N ILE A 481 -1.73 -5.43 -17.65
CA ILE A 481 -1.90 -4.41 -16.60
C ILE A 481 -0.98 -3.22 -16.84
N ARG A 482 0.31 -3.45 -17.14
CA ARG A 482 1.31 -2.41 -17.40
C ARG A 482 0.96 -1.57 -18.63
N GLU A 483 0.51 -2.20 -19.71
CA GLU A 483 0.06 -1.52 -20.94
C GLU A 483 -1.11 -0.55 -20.64
N SER A 484 -1.97 -0.86 -19.68
CA SER A 484 -3.08 0.02 -19.29
C SER A 484 -2.63 1.34 -18.66
N PHE A 485 -1.40 1.42 -18.15
CA PHE A 485 -0.85 2.64 -17.53
C PHE A 485 -0.12 3.56 -18.50
N ILE A 486 0.30 3.07 -19.69
CA ILE A 486 1.13 3.85 -20.63
C ILE A 486 0.44 5.14 -21.10
N GLN A 487 -0.89 5.16 -21.16
CA GLN A 487 -1.63 6.35 -21.60
C GLN A 487 -1.52 7.51 -20.61
N ASP A 488 -1.44 7.18 -19.33
CA ASP A 488 -1.39 8.16 -18.23
C ASP A 488 0.06 8.50 -17.84
N ASP A 489 0.96 7.52 -17.96
CA ASP A 489 2.36 7.64 -17.55
C ASP A 489 3.28 6.85 -18.48
N LYS A 490 4.19 7.58 -19.16
CA LYS A 490 5.15 6.99 -20.09
C LYS A 490 6.27 6.19 -19.42
N ASP A 491 6.46 6.34 -18.13
CA ASP A 491 7.49 5.59 -17.38
C ASP A 491 7.18 4.07 -17.37
N TRP A 492 5.96 3.68 -17.75
CA TRP A 492 5.56 2.29 -17.91
C TRP A 492 6.03 1.64 -19.23
N ILE A 493 6.58 2.41 -20.16
CA ILE A 493 7.09 1.90 -21.45
C ILE A 493 8.23 0.89 -21.22
N GLU A 494 9.21 1.24 -20.40
CA GLU A 494 10.35 0.36 -20.10
C GLU A 494 9.92 -0.91 -19.34
N PRO A 495 9.09 -0.87 -18.28
CA PRO A 495 8.52 -2.06 -17.66
C PRO A 495 7.78 -2.99 -18.62
N CYS A 496 7.01 -2.45 -19.59
CA CYS A 496 6.34 -3.24 -20.62
C CYS A 496 7.35 -3.91 -21.57
N SER A 497 8.36 -3.16 -21.99
CA SER A 497 9.45 -3.69 -22.81
C SER A 497 10.16 -4.86 -22.16
N ASN A 498 10.44 -4.76 -20.86
CA ASN A 498 11.13 -5.80 -20.10
C ASN A 498 10.30 -7.08 -20.01
N VAL A 499 8.97 -6.99 -19.83
CA VAL A 499 8.11 -8.19 -19.86
C VAL A 499 8.12 -8.84 -21.24
N CYS A 500 7.98 -8.04 -22.30
CA CYS A 500 8.04 -8.55 -23.69
C CYS A 500 9.39 -9.21 -23.96
N PHE A 501 10.49 -8.61 -23.53
CA PHE A 501 11.83 -9.18 -23.69
C PHE A 501 11.95 -10.56 -23.02
N ARG A 502 11.49 -10.68 -21.77
CA ARG A 502 11.51 -11.96 -21.03
C ARG A 502 10.62 -13.02 -21.65
N LEU A 503 9.43 -12.64 -22.17
CA LEU A 503 8.59 -13.57 -22.92
C LEU A 503 9.31 -14.05 -24.19
N GLY A 504 10.01 -13.16 -24.90
CA GLY A 504 10.83 -13.53 -26.04
C GLY A 504 11.92 -14.54 -25.67
N ASP A 505 12.67 -14.30 -24.57
CA ASP A 505 13.69 -15.23 -24.07
C ASP A 505 13.09 -16.61 -23.77
N MET A 506 11.94 -16.66 -23.08
CA MET A 506 11.25 -17.91 -22.75
C MET A 506 10.88 -18.68 -24.03
N TYR A 507 10.33 -18.01 -25.04
CA TYR A 507 9.96 -18.65 -26.28
C TYR A 507 11.17 -19.12 -27.11
N ILE A 508 12.34 -18.47 -27.00
CA ILE A 508 13.59 -18.97 -27.59
C ILE A 508 13.95 -20.33 -26.99
N LEU A 509 13.88 -20.47 -25.68
CA LEU A 509 14.24 -21.70 -24.97
C LEU A 509 13.23 -22.84 -25.22
N GLU A 510 11.97 -22.52 -25.52
CA GLU A 510 10.94 -23.46 -25.92
C GLU A 510 10.95 -23.74 -27.44
N GLU A 511 11.94 -23.22 -28.16
CA GLU A 511 12.09 -23.37 -29.62
C GLU A 511 10.90 -22.80 -30.45
N GLU A 512 10.07 -21.92 -29.84
CA GLU A 512 8.95 -21.23 -30.50
C GLU A 512 9.41 -19.89 -31.09
N TYR A 513 10.29 -19.94 -32.08
CA TYR A 513 11.03 -18.79 -32.57
C TYR A 513 10.19 -17.70 -33.23
N GLU A 514 9.05 -18.04 -33.85
CA GLU A 514 8.09 -17.05 -34.39
C GLU A 514 7.47 -16.19 -33.29
N LYS A 515 7.07 -16.82 -32.18
CA LYS A 515 6.53 -16.07 -31.01
C LYS A 515 7.62 -15.27 -30.34
N ALA A 516 8.82 -15.82 -30.21
CA ALA A 516 9.97 -15.09 -29.71
C ALA A 516 10.21 -13.79 -30.48
N LYS A 517 10.22 -13.90 -31.83
CA LYS A 517 10.35 -12.75 -32.73
C LYS A 517 9.25 -11.71 -32.48
N GLU A 518 8.00 -12.15 -32.36
CA GLU A 518 6.86 -11.24 -32.07
C GLU A 518 7.08 -10.43 -30.83
N TYR A 519 7.45 -11.08 -29.71
CA TYR A 519 7.64 -10.41 -28.43
C TYR A 519 8.90 -9.53 -28.41
N PHE A 520 10.00 -9.94 -29.04
CA PHE A 520 11.16 -9.07 -29.17
C PHE A 520 10.90 -7.85 -30.06
N LEU A 521 10.08 -7.96 -31.10
CA LEU A 521 9.63 -6.81 -31.88
C LEU A 521 8.79 -5.86 -31.05
N LYS A 522 7.85 -6.37 -30.26
CA LYS A 522 7.11 -5.55 -29.30
C LYS A 522 8.04 -4.83 -28.32
N SER A 523 9.01 -5.55 -27.76
CA SER A 523 10.01 -4.94 -26.88
C SER A 523 10.82 -3.85 -27.58
N LEU A 524 11.25 -4.10 -28.82
CA LEU A 524 11.96 -3.11 -29.63
C LEU A 524 11.13 -1.85 -29.90
N ASP A 525 9.84 -2.02 -30.20
CA ASP A 525 8.93 -0.90 -30.43
C ASP A 525 8.75 -0.02 -29.18
N TYR A 526 8.65 -0.65 -28.01
CA TYR A 526 8.64 0.08 -26.73
C TYR A 526 9.97 0.81 -26.48
N ARG A 527 11.11 0.12 -26.63
CA ARG A 527 12.44 0.70 -26.37
C ARG A 527 12.76 1.90 -27.25
N ARG A 528 12.30 1.90 -28.50
CA ARG A 528 12.44 3.05 -29.43
C ARG A 528 11.68 4.30 -28.99
N GLN A 529 10.74 4.20 -28.05
CA GLN A 529 9.94 5.34 -27.57
C GLN A 529 10.59 6.14 -26.46
N GLY A 530 11.68 5.66 -25.84
CA GLY A 530 12.32 6.42 -24.76
C GLY A 530 13.41 5.70 -23.97
N SER A 531 13.78 4.47 -24.35
CA SER A 531 14.86 3.75 -23.66
C SER A 531 16.25 4.17 -24.18
N SER A 532 17.30 3.79 -23.43
CA SER A 532 18.68 3.99 -23.86
C SER A 532 19.00 3.23 -25.15
N ASP A 533 19.93 3.76 -25.94
CA ASP A 533 20.37 3.14 -27.20
C ASP A 533 20.88 1.71 -27.01
N ILE A 534 21.51 1.41 -25.86
CA ILE A 534 21.98 0.06 -25.51
C ILE A 534 20.80 -0.94 -25.46
N LEU A 535 19.70 -0.57 -24.82
CA LEU A 535 18.52 -1.42 -24.75
C LEU A 535 17.88 -1.62 -26.12
N VAL A 536 17.90 -0.60 -26.98
CA VAL A 536 17.44 -0.69 -28.37
C VAL A 536 18.33 -1.64 -29.18
N ILE A 537 19.67 -1.51 -29.09
CA ILE A 537 20.64 -2.40 -29.71
C ILE A 537 20.40 -3.85 -29.29
N ASN A 538 20.26 -4.08 -27.99
CA ASN A 538 20.01 -5.43 -27.47
C ASN A 538 18.71 -6.04 -28.04
N ALA A 539 17.61 -5.27 -28.06
CA ALA A 539 16.36 -5.75 -28.65
C ALA A 539 16.50 -6.06 -30.14
N MET A 540 17.20 -5.21 -30.92
CA MET A 540 17.47 -5.49 -32.35
C MET A 540 18.22 -6.81 -32.57
N ARG A 541 19.23 -7.06 -31.74
CA ARG A 541 20.02 -8.28 -31.76
C ARG A 541 19.20 -9.53 -31.44
N MET A 542 18.27 -9.43 -30.46
CA MET A 542 17.38 -10.55 -30.10
C MET A 542 16.35 -10.85 -31.20
N VAL A 543 15.80 -9.81 -31.87
CA VAL A 543 14.95 -10.00 -33.06
C VAL A 543 15.76 -10.68 -34.16
N ALA A 544 16.99 -10.24 -34.45
CA ALA A 544 17.86 -10.81 -35.42
C ALA A 544 18.18 -12.28 -35.12
N SER A 545 18.46 -12.61 -33.85
CA SER A 545 18.68 -14.00 -33.42
C SER A 545 17.45 -14.88 -33.70
N SER A 546 16.25 -14.40 -33.41
CA SER A 546 15.01 -15.13 -33.73
C SER A 546 14.84 -15.32 -35.24
N CYS A 547 15.15 -14.28 -36.03
CA CYS A 547 15.12 -14.37 -37.50
C CYS A 547 16.09 -15.42 -38.03
N VAL A 548 17.27 -15.58 -37.43
CA VAL A 548 18.24 -16.64 -37.82
C VAL A 548 17.63 -18.03 -37.64
N PHE A 549 16.99 -18.28 -36.48
CA PHE A 549 16.35 -19.58 -36.21
C PHE A 549 15.19 -19.90 -37.18
N ILE A 550 14.46 -18.86 -37.62
CA ILE A 550 13.36 -19.01 -38.60
C ILE A 550 13.88 -19.10 -40.05
N GLY A 551 15.17 -18.82 -40.30
CA GLY A 551 15.76 -18.82 -41.63
C GLY A 551 15.59 -17.51 -42.41
N GLN A 552 15.22 -16.43 -41.74
CA GLN A 552 15.04 -15.08 -42.33
C GLN A 552 16.35 -14.28 -42.23
N TYR A 553 17.37 -14.74 -42.95
CA TYR A 553 18.75 -14.25 -42.80
C TYR A 553 18.94 -12.81 -43.29
N ASP A 554 18.25 -12.38 -44.36
CA ASP A 554 18.37 -11.00 -44.86
C ASP A 554 17.86 -9.99 -43.82
N GLU A 555 16.70 -10.27 -43.23
CA GLU A 555 16.13 -9.41 -42.14
C GLU A 555 17.04 -9.41 -40.90
N ALA A 556 17.59 -10.57 -40.54
CA ALA A 556 18.55 -10.69 -39.43
C ALA A 556 19.79 -9.83 -39.70
N LEU A 557 20.32 -9.86 -40.92
CA LEU A 557 21.50 -9.09 -41.28
C LEU A 557 21.24 -7.58 -41.22
N ASP A 558 20.10 -7.12 -41.74
CA ASP A 558 19.70 -5.69 -41.70
C ASP A 558 19.57 -5.18 -40.25
N LEU A 559 19.00 -5.99 -39.36
CA LEU A 559 18.89 -5.66 -37.97
C LEU A 559 20.26 -5.60 -37.26
N CYS A 560 21.12 -6.59 -37.49
CA CYS A 560 22.47 -6.61 -36.93
C CYS A 560 23.34 -5.44 -37.42
N LEU A 561 23.25 -5.08 -38.71
CA LEU A 561 23.92 -3.90 -39.24
C LEU A 561 23.39 -2.60 -38.69
N SER A 562 22.08 -2.51 -38.45
CA SER A 562 21.46 -1.36 -37.79
C SER A 562 21.89 -1.24 -36.33
N ALA A 563 21.94 -2.37 -35.60
CA ALA A 563 22.46 -2.44 -34.24
C ALA A 563 23.93 -1.99 -34.18
N LEU A 564 24.78 -2.52 -35.08
CA LEU A 564 26.19 -2.12 -35.17
C LEU A 564 26.35 -0.63 -35.45
N LYS A 565 25.54 -0.07 -36.36
CA LYS A 565 25.56 1.37 -36.63
C LYS A 565 25.22 2.21 -35.42
N LEU A 566 24.21 1.80 -34.66
CA LEU A 566 23.80 2.46 -33.44
C LEU A 566 24.87 2.31 -32.35
N SER A 567 25.52 1.15 -32.24
CA SER A 567 26.60 0.92 -31.28
C SER A 567 27.75 1.91 -31.46
N TYR A 568 28.11 2.27 -32.70
CA TYR A 568 29.14 3.28 -32.96
C TYR A 568 28.75 4.71 -32.52
N SER A 569 27.48 5.00 -32.27
CA SER A 569 27.01 6.29 -31.81
C SER A 569 26.95 6.45 -30.28
N LEU A 570 27.22 5.38 -29.53
CA LEU A 570 27.25 5.43 -28.07
C LEU A 570 28.38 6.34 -27.57
N GLU A 571 28.10 7.14 -26.54
CA GLU A 571 29.05 8.12 -25.98
C GLU A 571 30.11 7.42 -25.13
N ASP A 572 29.72 6.48 -24.28
CA ASP A 572 30.66 5.73 -23.42
C ASP A 572 31.52 4.79 -24.27
N GLU A 573 32.83 4.88 -24.12
CA GLU A 573 33.80 4.12 -24.89
C GLU A 573 33.72 2.61 -24.62
N ILE A 574 33.51 2.23 -23.34
CA ILE A 574 33.50 0.82 -22.93
C ILE A 574 32.22 0.15 -23.45
N GLU A 575 31.08 0.80 -23.21
CA GLU A 575 29.79 0.35 -23.71
C GLU A 575 29.77 0.22 -25.22
N ARG A 576 30.29 1.23 -25.92
CA ARG A 576 30.42 1.23 -27.37
C ARG A 576 31.22 0.04 -27.88
N GLN A 577 32.38 -0.22 -27.30
CA GLN A 577 33.22 -1.33 -27.73
C GLN A 577 32.55 -2.68 -27.44
N CYS A 578 31.92 -2.85 -26.28
CA CYS A 578 31.15 -4.06 -25.95
C CYS A 578 30.04 -4.33 -26.98
N GLU A 579 29.21 -3.32 -27.27
CA GLU A 579 28.10 -3.49 -28.21
C GLU A 579 28.56 -3.68 -29.64
N VAL A 580 29.68 -3.06 -30.07
CA VAL A 580 30.31 -3.32 -31.38
C VAL A 580 30.81 -4.77 -31.49
N ILE A 581 31.47 -5.30 -30.46
CA ILE A 581 31.93 -6.70 -30.41
C ILE A 581 30.73 -7.64 -30.57
N LEU A 582 29.70 -7.46 -29.73
CA LEU A 582 28.51 -8.31 -29.74
C LEU A 582 27.76 -8.22 -31.07
N SER A 583 27.61 -7.03 -31.65
CA SER A 583 26.97 -6.87 -32.99
C SER A 583 27.77 -7.53 -34.11
N LYS A 584 29.12 -7.45 -34.08
CA LYS A 584 29.98 -8.10 -35.07
C LYS A 584 29.93 -9.63 -34.95
N THR A 585 29.87 -10.20 -33.74
CA THR A 585 29.72 -11.64 -33.55
C THR A 585 28.37 -12.13 -34.08
N ASP A 586 27.28 -11.37 -33.86
CA ASP A 586 25.96 -11.69 -34.42
C ASP A 586 25.95 -11.63 -35.95
N ILE A 587 26.57 -10.61 -36.58
CA ILE A 587 26.75 -10.51 -38.01
C ILE A 587 27.54 -11.73 -38.54
N GLY A 588 28.61 -12.12 -37.85
CA GLY A 588 29.38 -13.32 -38.18
C GLY A 588 28.53 -14.60 -38.21
N LYS A 589 27.65 -14.75 -37.21
CA LYS A 589 26.68 -15.86 -37.10
C LYS A 589 25.68 -15.86 -38.28
N VAL A 590 25.12 -14.68 -38.61
CA VAL A 590 24.19 -14.56 -39.76
C VAL A 590 24.87 -14.95 -41.06
N TYR A 591 26.06 -14.43 -41.37
CA TYR A 591 26.81 -14.79 -42.56
C TYR A 591 27.16 -16.27 -42.61
N PHE A 592 27.47 -16.89 -41.49
CA PHE A 592 27.70 -18.33 -41.41
C PHE A 592 26.46 -19.12 -41.85
N CYS A 593 25.26 -18.73 -41.34
CA CYS A 593 24.01 -19.38 -41.74
C CYS A 593 23.62 -19.14 -43.20
N MET A 594 24.05 -18.02 -43.78
CA MET A 594 23.92 -17.73 -45.24
C MET A 594 24.92 -18.49 -46.09
N ASN A 595 25.86 -19.25 -45.52
CA ASN A 595 27.02 -19.88 -46.15
C ASN A 595 28.04 -18.89 -46.73
N GLU A 596 28.01 -17.63 -46.33
CA GLU A 596 28.95 -16.58 -46.68
C GLU A 596 30.19 -16.63 -45.78
N TYR A 597 30.93 -17.76 -45.84
CA TYR A 597 31.98 -18.10 -44.88
C TYR A 597 33.12 -17.08 -44.80
N LEU A 598 33.48 -16.42 -45.91
CA LEU A 598 34.53 -15.39 -45.87
C LEU A 598 34.11 -14.14 -45.12
N LEU A 599 32.87 -13.70 -45.29
CA LEU A 599 32.32 -12.55 -44.58
C LEU A 599 32.12 -12.88 -43.09
N SER A 600 31.65 -14.09 -42.79
CA SER A 600 31.56 -14.60 -41.43
C SER A 600 32.92 -14.56 -40.70
N ARG A 601 33.94 -15.14 -41.34
CA ARG A 601 35.30 -15.15 -40.81
C ARG A 601 35.83 -13.73 -40.54
N MET A 602 35.59 -12.81 -41.47
CA MET A 602 36.01 -11.42 -41.32
C MET A 602 35.36 -10.74 -40.12
N SER A 603 34.04 -10.93 -39.91
CA SER A 603 33.30 -10.37 -38.82
C SER A 603 33.80 -10.88 -37.46
N TYR A 604 34.02 -12.20 -37.33
CA TYR A 604 34.60 -12.76 -36.10
C TYR A 604 36.04 -12.31 -35.85
N SER A 605 36.88 -12.18 -36.91
CA SER A 605 38.24 -11.69 -36.78
C SER A 605 38.27 -10.22 -36.27
N GLU A 606 37.42 -9.37 -36.81
CA GLU A 606 37.31 -7.97 -36.37
C GLU A 606 36.84 -7.86 -34.91
N ALA A 607 35.85 -8.68 -34.49
CA ALA A 607 35.42 -8.74 -33.09
C ALA A 607 36.55 -9.20 -32.18
N MET A 608 37.28 -10.25 -32.59
CA MET A 608 38.41 -10.80 -31.80
C MET A 608 39.56 -9.79 -31.64
N GLU A 609 39.89 -9.04 -32.72
CA GLU A 609 40.94 -7.99 -32.63
C GLU A 609 40.60 -6.90 -31.59
N ILE A 610 39.33 -6.46 -31.53
CA ILE A 610 38.85 -5.51 -30.52
C ILE A 610 38.97 -6.11 -29.13
N CYS A 611 38.51 -7.37 -28.95
CA CYS A 611 38.58 -8.08 -27.67
C CYS A 611 40.03 -8.22 -27.16
N ILE A 612 40.98 -8.59 -28.02
CA ILE A 612 42.41 -8.73 -27.66
C ILE A 612 42.98 -7.39 -27.16
N SER A 613 42.63 -6.30 -27.84
CA SER A 613 43.05 -4.95 -27.42
C SER A 613 42.51 -4.55 -26.04
N LEU A 614 41.23 -4.86 -25.76
CA LEU A 614 40.57 -4.55 -24.49
C LEU A 614 41.01 -5.49 -23.37
N GLU A 615 41.21 -6.77 -23.62
CA GLU A 615 41.73 -7.73 -22.65
C GLU A 615 43.11 -7.28 -22.15
N GLN A 616 44.02 -6.87 -23.04
CA GLN A 616 45.33 -6.36 -22.70
C GLN A 616 45.27 -5.07 -21.84
N ALA A 617 44.27 -4.25 -22.07
CA ALA A 617 44.07 -2.99 -21.34
C ALA A 617 43.38 -3.15 -19.97
N THR A 618 42.46 -4.09 -19.85
CA THR A 618 41.55 -4.20 -18.70
C THR A 618 41.69 -5.48 -17.89
N GLY A 619 42.16 -6.58 -18.50
CA GLY A 619 42.20 -7.91 -17.88
C GLY A 619 40.82 -8.52 -17.61
N ASN A 620 39.75 -8.04 -18.24
CA ASN A 620 38.37 -8.49 -17.98
C ASN A 620 38.11 -9.85 -18.65
N GLU A 621 37.60 -10.79 -17.87
CA GLU A 621 37.32 -12.18 -18.25
C GLU A 621 36.32 -12.30 -19.42
N PHE A 622 35.36 -11.36 -19.54
CA PHE A 622 34.42 -11.27 -20.64
C PHE A 622 35.12 -11.25 -22.03
N TYR A 623 36.22 -10.51 -22.16
CA TYR A 623 36.95 -10.43 -23.42
C TYR A 623 37.71 -11.73 -23.71
N THR A 624 38.26 -12.38 -22.68
CA THR A 624 38.92 -13.69 -22.79
C THR A 624 37.97 -14.75 -23.34
N ASP A 625 36.76 -14.83 -22.77
CA ASP A 625 35.75 -15.77 -23.25
C ASP A 625 35.28 -15.47 -24.65
N THR A 626 35.08 -14.21 -24.99
CA THR A 626 34.67 -13.81 -26.35
C THR A 626 35.73 -14.10 -27.37
N ILE A 627 37.02 -13.93 -27.04
CA ILE A 627 38.15 -14.33 -27.90
C ILE A 627 38.11 -15.84 -28.17
N ALA A 628 37.87 -16.67 -27.14
CA ALA A 628 37.76 -18.11 -27.29
C ALA A 628 36.60 -18.48 -28.23
N ILE A 629 35.43 -17.91 -28.05
CA ILE A 629 34.24 -18.10 -28.88
C ILE A 629 34.53 -17.70 -30.34
N CYS A 630 35.13 -16.54 -30.57
CA CYS A 630 35.47 -16.09 -31.91
C CYS A 630 36.47 -17.01 -32.60
N ARG A 631 37.47 -17.54 -31.88
CA ARG A 631 38.47 -18.48 -32.37
C ARG A 631 37.82 -19.80 -32.81
N ASP A 632 36.94 -20.35 -31.97
CA ASP A 632 36.27 -21.61 -32.30
C ASP A 632 35.42 -21.48 -33.58
N TRP A 633 34.72 -20.34 -33.74
CA TRP A 633 33.98 -20.08 -34.97
C TRP A 633 34.90 -19.94 -36.19
N ILE A 634 36.03 -19.23 -36.07
CA ILE A 634 37.01 -19.07 -37.15
C ILE A 634 37.57 -20.44 -37.55
N ASP A 635 37.92 -21.30 -36.62
CA ASP A 635 38.46 -22.64 -36.85
C ASP A 635 37.43 -23.54 -37.57
N ASP A 636 36.13 -23.52 -37.19
CA ASP A 636 35.07 -24.25 -37.91
C ASP A 636 34.90 -23.72 -39.37
N ILE A 637 34.93 -22.41 -39.55
CA ILE A 637 34.83 -21.77 -40.84
C ILE A 637 36.02 -22.19 -41.73
N ASP A 638 37.26 -22.16 -41.23
CA ASP A 638 38.46 -22.54 -41.96
C ASP A 638 38.46 -24.03 -42.37
N GLN A 639 37.95 -24.93 -41.51
CA GLN A 639 37.71 -26.32 -41.84
C GLN A 639 36.72 -26.49 -43.02
N ARG A 640 35.60 -25.75 -42.98
CA ARG A 640 34.61 -25.80 -44.06
C ARG A 640 35.17 -25.27 -45.37
N LEU A 641 35.85 -24.12 -45.35
CA LEU A 641 36.52 -23.55 -46.52
C LEU A 641 37.55 -24.51 -47.14
N SER A 642 38.36 -25.21 -46.31
CA SER A 642 39.33 -26.21 -46.72
C SER A 642 38.66 -27.41 -47.42
N SER A 643 37.51 -27.85 -46.88
CA SER A 643 36.73 -28.96 -47.44
C SER A 643 36.14 -28.65 -48.82
N PHE A 644 35.77 -27.37 -49.05
CA PHE A 644 35.27 -26.88 -50.32
C PHE A 644 36.38 -26.84 -51.38
N THR A 645 37.59 -26.42 -51.04
CA THR A 645 38.76 -26.41 -51.98
C THR A 645 39.20 -27.80 -52.38
N HIS A 646 39.12 -28.80 -51.50
CA HIS A 646 39.42 -30.19 -51.82
C HIS A 646 38.38 -30.85 -52.77
N LYS A 647 37.09 -30.49 -52.66
CA LYS A 647 36.01 -30.99 -53.49
C LYS A 647 35.99 -30.37 -54.89
N THR A 648 36.52 -29.17 -55.06
CA THR A 648 36.59 -28.49 -56.39
C THR A 648 37.84 -28.83 -57.15
N LEU A 649 38.84 -29.47 -56.52
CA LEU A 649 40.11 -29.93 -57.16
C LEU A 649 40.16 -31.45 -57.44
N SER A 650 39.15 -32.19 -56.99
CA SER A 650 38.91 -33.61 -57.28
C SER A 650 37.81 -33.80 -58.31
#